data_bb9591afefc1a5410f7f2fdec83a986f
#
_entry.id   bb9591afefc1a5410f7f2fdec83a986f
#
_cell.length_a   1.000
_cell.length_b   1.000
_cell.length_c   1.000
_cell.angle_alpha   90.00
_cell.angle_beta   90.00
_cell.angle_gamma   90.00
#
_symmetry.space_group_name_H-M   'P 1'
#
loop_
_entity.id
_entity.type
_entity.pdbx_description
1 polymer ?
#
loop_
_entity_poly.entity_id
_entity_poly.type
_entity_poly.pdbx_seq_one_letter_code
_entity_poly.pdbx_strand_id
1 'polypeptide(L)'
;MSERALPSCSEPLSYQPALDGLRAVAVAMVMCFHAGFGWMGGGYFGVSIFFTLSGFLITTLLIDERERTGALALGSFIARRAKRLLPASMACIALVSVARLMGQFDQVPGLRSQLLGATTHVFNWVKLDGDTSYTDVFTGSAVFVSPLEHYWSLAIEEQFYLLWPLTVALLARRVTRWSITLPVLFLAAAIATPIAARFLSDNATYWATPMRAGELLAGAAVAGVLRRWGVPAWAGLLALPVAAALATLAVVLPTASGPAYAGLFAPLAALSAVMLWSLQVAGPVRRALSSRPLVQLGQISYGVYLFHWPVFVWLRQQGWSLTEPWRFVIALAATLAIAAASFVLIERPVRSASWPVRSTIRGAAGAMLVAGLTVAVLPFSRGFLEADPAILASASAEPLDSLAPLQPTAPVTLPDFASVELADFGAQIPIQAIVIADTAEMLGSAIDVAPAVVAKPFVLDEPLGPPLSRPVRLLTVGDSTAFYLGQALAEWALDHREYATSDLLWCQGCGVLRGGEVTSWDDTLLAVRSREMFDVDLPSMVARIQPDVVALMVTVVDVADRQWAVSEGPLEPTDARYVARLAARYRSTALDLLDLGVGRVALIAPPPAVDFVAHSVAFTAERWVGLRAALDLVALELAPEVAVVDLAGWADAAGVTNDLDWRPDGTHLTERSARAVVERWLGPILIGHAV
;
A
#
# COMPACT_ATOMS: atom_id res chain seq x y z
N MET A 1 -19.95 -64.18 9.45
CA MET A 1 -19.49 -62.97 8.77
C MET A 1 -20.68 -62.00 8.76
N SER A 2 -20.73 -61.07 9.72
CA SER A 2 -21.81 -60.10 9.85
C SER A 2 -21.48 -58.91 8.91
N GLU A 3 -22.31 -58.71 7.89
CA GLU A 3 -22.32 -57.47 7.10
C GLU A 3 -22.60 -56.29 8.01
N ARG A 4 -21.59 -55.51 8.35
CA ARG A 4 -21.81 -54.18 8.92
C ARG A 4 -22.37 -53.33 7.81
N ALA A 5 -23.67 -53.07 7.86
CA ALA A 5 -24.33 -52.08 7.06
C ALA A 5 -23.59 -50.72 7.21
N LEU A 6 -23.13 -50.19 6.10
CA LEU A 6 -22.61 -48.82 6.04
C LEU A 6 -23.71 -47.87 6.50
N PRO A 7 -23.44 -46.87 7.35
CA PRO A 7 -24.45 -45.91 7.76
C PRO A 7 -24.99 -45.21 6.54
N SER A 8 -26.31 -45.15 6.41
CA SER A 8 -27.03 -44.48 5.34
C SER A 8 -26.65 -42.99 5.32
N CYS A 9 -26.15 -42.50 4.19
CA CYS A 9 -25.66 -41.13 3.93
C CYS A 9 -26.77 -40.06 3.92
N SER A 10 -27.72 -40.10 4.85
CA SER A 10 -28.90 -39.20 4.82
C SER A 10 -29.09 -38.30 6.04
N GLU A 11 -28.19 -38.30 7.02
CA GLU A 11 -28.29 -37.34 8.11
C GLU A 11 -27.68 -35.97 7.72
N PRO A 12 -28.41 -34.86 7.94
CA PRO A 12 -27.85 -33.53 7.74
C PRO A 12 -26.61 -33.37 8.61
N LEU A 13 -25.60 -32.62 8.12
CA LEU A 13 -24.40 -32.29 8.89
C LEU A 13 -24.81 -31.83 10.29
N SER A 14 -24.57 -32.66 11.30
CA SER A 14 -24.69 -32.23 12.68
C SER A 14 -23.71 -31.11 12.97
N TYR A 15 -24.11 -30.17 13.80
CA TYR A 15 -23.26 -29.07 14.24
C TYR A 15 -21.92 -29.61 14.79
N GLN A 16 -20.81 -29.06 14.27
CA GLN A 16 -19.46 -29.52 14.63
C GLN A 16 -18.70 -28.42 15.39
N PRO A 17 -18.70 -28.41 16.73
CA PRO A 17 -18.04 -27.40 17.55
C PRO A 17 -16.55 -27.20 17.23
N ALA A 18 -15.84 -28.28 16.85
CA ALA A 18 -14.42 -28.22 16.50
C ALA A 18 -14.10 -27.33 15.30
N LEU A 19 -15.04 -27.15 14.36
CA LEU A 19 -14.86 -26.22 13.23
C LEU A 19 -14.94 -24.77 13.68
N ASP A 20 -15.79 -24.43 14.64
CA ASP A 20 -15.79 -23.10 15.25
C ASP A 20 -14.50 -22.89 16.04
N GLY A 21 -14.01 -23.89 16.78
CA GLY A 21 -12.70 -23.82 17.44
C GLY A 21 -11.53 -23.61 16.46
N LEU A 22 -11.58 -24.24 15.29
CA LEU A 22 -10.58 -24.00 14.25
C LEU A 22 -10.64 -22.57 13.70
N ARG A 23 -11.84 -22.00 13.55
CA ARG A 23 -12.01 -20.56 13.22
C ARG A 23 -11.41 -19.64 14.27
N ALA A 24 -11.59 -19.98 15.55
CA ALA A 24 -11.02 -19.22 16.65
C ALA A 24 -9.48 -19.18 16.59
N VAL A 25 -8.86 -20.33 16.31
CA VAL A 25 -7.39 -20.39 16.11
C VAL A 25 -6.97 -19.59 14.90
N ALA A 26 -7.66 -19.72 13.77
CA ALA A 26 -7.35 -19.02 12.54
C ALA A 26 -7.43 -17.47 12.72
N VAL A 27 -8.48 -16.96 13.40
CA VAL A 27 -8.59 -15.52 13.64
C VAL A 27 -7.52 -15.02 14.62
N ALA A 28 -7.16 -15.82 15.63
CA ALA A 28 -6.09 -15.46 16.56
C ALA A 28 -4.72 -15.36 15.86
N MET A 29 -4.41 -16.29 14.94
CA MET A 29 -3.20 -16.21 14.09
C MET A 29 -3.16 -14.90 13.30
N VAL A 30 -4.26 -14.55 12.63
CA VAL A 30 -4.38 -13.32 11.85
C VAL A 30 -4.22 -12.09 12.73
N MET A 31 -4.82 -12.06 13.91
CA MET A 31 -4.70 -10.91 14.83
C MET A 31 -3.28 -10.71 15.35
N CYS A 32 -2.58 -11.79 15.71
CA CYS A 32 -1.18 -11.71 16.13
C CYS A 32 -0.28 -11.24 14.98
N PHE A 33 -0.53 -11.73 13.76
CA PHE A 33 0.16 -11.27 12.56
C PHE A 33 -0.08 -9.78 12.31
N HIS A 34 -1.34 -9.36 12.32
CA HIS A 34 -1.73 -7.98 12.10
C HIS A 34 -1.29 -7.04 13.23
N ALA A 35 -1.01 -7.53 14.42
CA ALA A 35 -0.40 -6.74 15.49
C ALA A 35 1.10 -6.47 15.26
N GLY A 36 1.75 -7.23 14.36
CA GLY A 36 3.17 -7.08 14.03
C GLY A 36 4.11 -7.91 14.91
N PHE A 37 3.61 -8.98 15.56
CA PHE A 37 4.48 -9.88 16.31
C PHE A 37 5.41 -10.66 15.38
N GLY A 38 6.72 -10.40 15.45
CA GLY A 38 7.72 -11.03 14.58
C GLY A 38 7.76 -12.57 14.66
N TRP A 39 7.35 -13.17 15.79
CA TRP A 39 7.24 -14.62 15.94
C TRP A 39 6.01 -15.24 15.24
N MET A 40 5.11 -14.42 14.65
CA MET A 40 3.91 -14.85 13.93
C MET A 40 3.94 -14.37 12.46
N GLY A 41 5.11 -14.31 11.84
CA GLY A 41 5.28 -13.83 10.46
C GLY A 41 4.39 -14.51 9.43
N GLY A 42 4.13 -15.82 9.59
CA GLY A 42 3.21 -16.60 8.75
C GLY A 42 1.75 -16.62 9.22
N GLY A 43 1.34 -15.78 10.19
CA GLY A 43 -0.02 -15.76 10.73
C GLY A 43 -1.11 -15.43 9.70
N TYR A 44 -0.75 -14.81 8.57
CA TYR A 44 -1.64 -14.61 7.41
C TYR A 44 -2.20 -15.94 6.86
N PHE A 45 -1.54 -17.05 7.11
CA PHE A 45 -2.04 -18.38 6.73
C PHE A 45 -3.36 -18.76 7.44
N GLY A 46 -3.73 -18.07 8.51
CA GLY A 46 -5.06 -18.15 9.12
C GLY A 46 -6.18 -17.87 8.11
N VAL A 47 -5.96 -16.99 7.12
CA VAL A 47 -6.92 -16.72 6.02
C VAL A 47 -7.08 -17.97 5.14
N SER A 48 -6.00 -18.69 4.84
CA SER A 48 -6.05 -19.95 4.08
C SER A 48 -6.88 -21.03 4.80
N ILE A 49 -6.82 -21.08 6.13
CA ILE A 49 -7.69 -21.96 6.94
C ILE A 49 -9.16 -21.53 6.79
N PHE A 50 -9.47 -20.23 6.82
CA PHE A 50 -10.84 -19.73 6.59
C PHE A 50 -11.35 -20.07 5.18
N PHE A 51 -10.55 -19.88 4.14
CA PHE A 51 -10.92 -20.23 2.78
C PHE A 51 -11.21 -21.72 2.64
N THR A 52 -10.36 -22.58 3.19
CA THR A 52 -10.57 -24.04 3.17
C THR A 52 -11.83 -24.44 3.94
N LEU A 53 -12.09 -23.85 5.11
CA LEU A 53 -13.34 -24.03 5.86
C LEU A 53 -14.57 -23.59 5.07
N SER A 54 -14.50 -22.43 4.41
CA SER A 54 -15.59 -21.89 3.59
C SER A 54 -15.88 -22.79 2.40
N GLY A 55 -14.86 -23.24 1.68
CA GLY A 55 -15.00 -24.19 0.58
C GLY A 55 -15.65 -25.49 1.02
N PHE A 56 -15.22 -26.06 2.15
CA PHE A 56 -15.78 -27.28 2.74
C PHE A 56 -17.26 -27.12 3.08
N LEU A 57 -17.60 -26.11 3.88
CA LEU A 57 -18.96 -25.91 4.38
C LEU A 57 -19.97 -25.62 3.26
N ILE A 58 -19.59 -24.72 2.32
CA ILE A 58 -20.47 -24.37 1.21
C ILE A 58 -20.70 -25.57 0.30
N THR A 59 -19.65 -26.27 -0.08
CA THR A 59 -19.75 -27.42 -0.98
C THR A 59 -20.56 -28.55 -0.34
N THR A 60 -20.36 -28.81 0.95
CA THR A 60 -21.16 -29.83 1.67
C THR A 60 -22.65 -29.46 1.69
N LEU A 61 -22.99 -28.20 1.98
CA LEU A 61 -24.39 -27.73 1.97
C LEU A 61 -25.03 -27.87 0.59
N LEU A 62 -24.30 -27.56 -0.49
CA LEU A 62 -24.81 -27.66 -1.84
C LEU A 62 -25.02 -29.12 -2.27
N ILE A 63 -24.08 -30.00 -1.95
CA ILE A 63 -24.21 -31.45 -2.24
C ILE A 63 -25.40 -32.03 -1.47
N ASP A 64 -25.52 -31.72 -0.17
CA ASP A 64 -26.63 -32.19 0.68
C ASP A 64 -27.98 -31.72 0.17
N GLU A 65 -28.12 -30.43 -0.17
CA GLU A 65 -29.36 -29.88 -0.70
C GLU A 65 -29.78 -30.58 -1.99
N ARG A 66 -28.80 -30.75 -2.91
CA ARG A 66 -29.06 -31.43 -4.17
C ARG A 66 -29.43 -32.89 -4.03
N GLU A 67 -28.75 -33.64 -3.17
CA GLU A 67 -29.05 -35.05 -2.94
C GLU A 67 -30.44 -35.25 -2.33
N ARG A 68 -30.86 -34.35 -1.44
CA ARG A 68 -32.17 -34.43 -0.78
C ARG A 68 -33.32 -33.95 -1.64
N THR A 69 -33.11 -32.90 -2.46
CA THR A 69 -34.21 -32.22 -3.18
C THR A 69 -34.15 -32.38 -4.69
N GLY A 70 -33.07 -32.93 -5.24
CA GLY A 70 -32.82 -33.01 -6.67
C GLY A 70 -32.45 -31.69 -7.35
N ALA A 71 -32.53 -30.56 -6.63
CA ALA A 71 -32.29 -29.21 -7.14
C ALA A 71 -31.50 -28.35 -6.13
N LEU A 72 -31.04 -27.18 -6.58
CA LEU A 72 -30.40 -26.20 -5.73
C LEU A 72 -31.28 -24.94 -5.66
N ALA A 73 -31.68 -24.55 -4.46
CA ALA A 73 -32.46 -23.34 -4.21
C ALA A 73 -31.52 -22.12 -4.06
N LEU A 74 -30.88 -21.69 -5.17
CA LEU A 74 -29.85 -20.63 -5.18
C LEU A 74 -30.31 -19.35 -4.48
N GLY A 75 -31.56 -18.90 -4.71
CA GLY A 75 -32.09 -17.71 -4.04
C GLY A 75 -32.13 -17.84 -2.52
N SER A 76 -32.54 -19.01 -2.02
CA SER A 76 -32.55 -19.30 -0.57
C SER A 76 -31.14 -19.36 0.00
N PHE A 77 -30.19 -19.92 -0.74
CA PHE A 77 -28.80 -19.96 -0.37
C PHE A 77 -28.23 -18.54 -0.24
N ILE A 78 -28.39 -17.71 -1.27
CA ILE A 78 -27.92 -16.30 -1.28
C ILE A 78 -28.56 -15.53 -0.13
N ALA A 79 -29.87 -15.65 0.09
CA ALA A 79 -30.57 -14.97 1.19
C ALA A 79 -30.02 -15.36 2.57
N ARG A 80 -29.71 -16.65 2.80
CA ARG A 80 -29.09 -17.08 4.06
C ARG A 80 -27.69 -16.51 4.25
N ARG A 81 -26.87 -16.40 3.19
CA ARG A 81 -25.53 -15.80 3.25
C ARG A 81 -25.62 -14.30 3.48
N ALA A 82 -26.47 -13.59 2.74
CA ALA A 82 -26.69 -12.16 2.94
C ALA A 82 -27.08 -11.83 4.38
N LYS A 83 -28.03 -12.54 4.99
CA LYS A 83 -28.39 -12.37 6.41
C LYS A 83 -27.23 -12.64 7.38
N ARG A 84 -26.29 -13.47 7.00
CA ARG A 84 -25.17 -13.85 7.88
C ARG A 84 -24.00 -12.85 7.81
N LEU A 85 -23.69 -12.31 6.62
CA LEU A 85 -22.42 -11.62 6.37
C LEU A 85 -22.60 -10.11 6.18
N LEU A 86 -23.62 -9.69 5.40
CA LEU A 86 -23.82 -8.27 5.10
C LEU A 86 -24.04 -7.37 6.32
N PRO A 87 -24.82 -7.76 7.36
CA PRO A 87 -25.09 -6.85 8.47
C PRO A 87 -23.83 -6.35 9.18
N ALA A 88 -22.90 -7.25 9.51
CA ALA A 88 -21.66 -6.87 10.15
C ALA A 88 -20.70 -6.15 9.19
N SER A 89 -20.64 -6.57 7.90
CA SER A 89 -19.83 -5.89 6.89
C SER A 89 -20.30 -4.44 6.69
N MET A 90 -21.59 -4.20 6.55
CA MET A 90 -22.14 -2.84 6.43
C MET A 90 -21.91 -2.02 7.71
N ALA A 91 -22.02 -2.62 8.88
CA ALA A 91 -21.71 -1.95 10.15
C ALA A 91 -20.23 -1.53 10.23
N CYS A 92 -19.30 -2.36 9.77
CA CYS A 92 -17.89 -2.02 9.71
C CYS A 92 -17.62 -0.89 8.71
N ILE A 93 -18.19 -0.95 7.50
CA ILE A 93 -18.08 0.11 6.49
C ILE A 93 -18.65 1.42 7.03
N ALA A 94 -19.81 1.38 7.70
CA ALA A 94 -20.40 2.55 8.33
C ALA A 94 -19.52 3.11 9.45
N LEU A 95 -18.91 2.26 10.28
CA LEU A 95 -17.98 2.67 11.33
C LEU A 95 -16.76 3.41 10.74
N VAL A 96 -16.14 2.87 9.70
CA VAL A 96 -15.00 3.51 9.01
C VAL A 96 -15.46 4.82 8.34
N SER A 97 -16.64 4.84 7.71
CA SER A 97 -17.18 6.06 7.10
C SER A 97 -17.45 7.17 8.13
N VAL A 98 -17.99 6.81 9.30
CA VAL A 98 -18.21 7.78 10.41
C VAL A 98 -16.87 8.25 10.98
N ALA A 99 -15.92 7.34 11.21
CA ALA A 99 -14.58 7.70 11.67
C ALA A 99 -13.91 8.69 10.70
N ARG A 100 -14.10 8.46 9.39
CA ARG A 100 -13.63 9.37 8.34
C ARG A 100 -14.27 10.76 8.43
N LEU A 101 -15.58 10.84 8.68
CA LEU A 101 -16.26 12.13 8.90
C LEU A 101 -15.77 12.87 10.16
N MET A 102 -15.22 12.13 11.12
CA MET A 102 -14.60 12.68 12.34
C MET A 102 -13.12 13.05 12.14
N GLY A 103 -12.61 13.08 10.91
CA GLY A 103 -11.21 13.41 10.59
C GLY A 103 -10.23 12.26 10.79
N GLN A 104 -10.72 11.01 10.98
CA GLN A 104 -9.83 9.85 11.03
C GLN A 104 -9.61 9.29 9.62
N PHE A 105 -8.44 8.69 9.37
CA PHE A 105 -8.09 8.08 8.08
C PHE A 105 -8.07 9.07 6.89
N ASP A 106 -7.93 10.38 7.16
CA ASP A 106 -7.95 11.44 6.14
C ASP A 106 -6.84 11.27 5.10
N GLN A 107 -5.72 10.73 5.53
CA GLN A 107 -4.51 10.58 4.73
C GLN A 107 -4.44 9.25 3.97
N VAL A 108 -5.47 8.38 4.08
CA VAL A 108 -5.48 7.08 3.38
C VAL A 108 -5.80 7.28 1.91
N PRO A 109 -4.85 6.97 1.00
CA PRO A 109 -5.05 7.15 -0.44
C PRO A 109 -6.19 6.27 -0.95
N GLY A 110 -7.02 6.81 -1.84
CA GLY A 110 -8.07 6.05 -2.51
C GLY A 110 -9.12 5.43 -1.56
N LEU A 111 -9.30 5.96 -0.33
CA LEU A 111 -10.24 5.39 0.65
C LEU A 111 -11.68 5.31 0.10
N ARG A 112 -12.09 6.24 -0.77
CA ARG A 112 -13.40 6.19 -1.43
C ARG A 112 -13.55 4.95 -2.32
N SER A 113 -12.61 4.71 -3.23
CA SER A 113 -12.62 3.52 -4.10
C SER A 113 -12.55 2.23 -3.29
N GLN A 114 -11.81 2.23 -2.19
CA GLN A 114 -11.70 1.11 -1.27
C GLN A 114 -13.02 0.83 -0.53
N LEU A 115 -13.71 1.86 -0.03
CA LEU A 115 -15.03 1.73 0.58
C LEU A 115 -16.08 1.22 -0.43
N LEU A 116 -16.04 1.73 -1.67
CA LEU A 116 -16.89 1.23 -2.76
C LEU A 116 -16.56 -0.23 -3.10
N GLY A 117 -15.27 -0.57 -3.22
CA GLY A 117 -14.80 -1.94 -3.45
C GLY A 117 -15.20 -2.91 -2.33
N ALA A 118 -15.12 -2.47 -1.06
CA ALA A 118 -15.60 -3.24 0.09
C ALA A 118 -17.11 -3.44 0.06
N THR A 119 -17.88 -2.39 -0.25
CA THR A 119 -19.34 -2.44 -0.35
C THR A 119 -19.83 -3.37 -1.46
N THR A 120 -19.13 -3.39 -2.60
CA THR A 120 -19.47 -4.19 -3.78
C THR A 120 -18.75 -5.56 -3.85
N HIS A 121 -17.97 -5.90 -2.81
CA HIS A 121 -17.18 -7.15 -2.73
C HIS A 121 -16.16 -7.35 -3.87
N VAL A 122 -15.59 -6.24 -4.37
CA VAL A 122 -14.50 -6.25 -5.37
C VAL A 122 -13.23 -5.58 -4.86
N PHE A 123 -13.08 -5.46 -3.55
CA PHE A 123 -11.94 -4.78 -2.91
C PHE A 123 -10.58 -5.34 -3.35
N ASN A 124 -10.48 -6.66 -3.52
CA ASN A 124 -9.26 -7.32 -3.98
C ASN A 124 -8.85 -6.89 -5.40
N TRP A 125 -9.81 -6.55 -6.27
CA TRP A 125 -9.54 -6.04 -7.61
C TRP A 125 -9.17 -4.55 -7.59
N VAL A 126 -9.78 -3.76 -6.69
CA VAL A 126 -9.37 -2.35 -6.46
C VAL A 126 -7.92 -2.27 -6.00
N LYS A 127 -7.45 -3.24 -5.20
CA LYS A 127 -6.05 -3.30 -4.74
C LYS A 127 -5.06 -3.75 -5.82
N LEU A 128 -5.50 -4.49 -6.82
CA LEU A 128 -4.64 -4.89 -7.94
C LEU A 128 -4.22 -3.72 -8.83
N ASP A 129 -5.07 -2.70 -8.90
CA ASP A 129 -4.84 -1.49 -9.70
C ASP A 129 -4.07 -0.41 -8.92
N GLY A 130 -3.76 -0.67 -7.64
CA GLY A 130 -3.08 0.26 -6.76
C GLY A 130 -1.58 -0.02 -6.62
N ASP A 131 -0.81 1.04 -6.36
CA ASP A 131 0.66 0.98 -6.23
C ASP A 131 1.17 0.35 -4.93
N THR A 132 0.29 0.09 -3.94
CA THR A 132 0.69 -0.47 -2.64
C THR A 132 0.58 -1.99 -2.62
N SER A 133 1.66 -2.67 -2.25
CA SER A 133 1.70 -4.11 -2.00
C SER A 133 1.10 -4.47 -0.64
N TYR A 134 0.59 -5.71 -0.48
CA TYR A 134 0.22 -6.23 0.84
C TYR A 134 1.40 -6.28 1.81
N THR A 135 2.61 -6.45 1.29
CA THR A 135 3.85 -6.43 2.07
C THR A 135 4.15 -5.07 2.65
N ASP A 136 3.90 -3.99 1.91
CA ASP A 136 4.17 -2.61 2.32
C ASP A 136 3.46 -2.24 3.63
N VAL A 137 2.28 -2.86 3.84
CA VAL A 137 1.49 -2.71 5.07
C VAL A 137 2.23 -3.19 6.33
N PHE A 138 3.12 -4.18 6.19
CA PHE A 138 3.79 -4.85 7.32
C PHE A 138 5.28 -4.56 7.42
N THR A 139 5.91 -4.09 6.33
CA THR A 139 7.32 -3.71 6.31
C THR A 139 7.56 -2.27 6.73
N GLY A 140 6.49 -1.51 7.00
CA GLY A 140 6.58 -0.09 7.34
C GLY A 140 6.73 0.83 6.12
N SER A 141 6.72 0.26 4.91
CA SER A 141 6.82 1.02 3.66
C SER A 141 5.52 1.75 3.31
N ALA A 142 4.37 1.31 3.84
CA ALA A 142 3.11 2.01 3.68
C ALA A 142 2.94 3.08 4.76
N VAL A 143 3.09 4.33 4.38
CA VAL A 143 2.95 5.49 5.28
C VAL A 143 1.52 5.59 5.82
N PHE A 144 0.51 5.21 5.03
CA PHE A 144 -0.90 5.24 5.44
C PHE A 144 -1.62 3.94 5.09
N VAL A 145 -1.80 3.11 6.10
CA VAL A 145 -2.45 1.80 5.98
C VAL A 145 -3.97 1.97 5.92
N SER A 146 -4.60 1.34 4.93
CA SER A 146 -6.07 1.33 4.82
C SER A 146 -6.74 0.64 6.01
N PRO A 147 -7.78 1.24 6.63
CA PRO A 147 -8.58 0.56 7.65
C PRO A 147 -9.42 -0.59 7.07
N LEU A 148 -9.45 -0.77 5.76
CA LEU A 148 -10.21 -1.79 5.05
C LEU A 148 -9.32 -2.86 4.41
N GLU A 149 -8.00 -2.84 4.62
CA GLU A 149 -7.05 -3.73 3.92
C GLU A 149 -7.48 -5.20 3.94
N HIS A 150 -7.97 -5.68 5.08
CA HIS A 150 -8.41 -7.06 5.27
C HIS A 150 -9.67 -7.46 4.44
N TYR A 151 -10.38 -6.51 3.80
CA TYR A 151 -11.56 -6.79 2.96
C TYR A 151 -11.22 -7.54 1.67
N TRP A 152 -9.95 -7.59 1.26
CA TRP A 152 -9.56 -8.36 0.08
C TRP A 152 -9.96 -9.83 0.19
N SER A 153 -9.79 -10.45 1.36
CA SER A 153 -10.12 -11.86 1.57
C SER A 153 -11.63 -12.10 1.62
N LEU A 154 -12.37 -11.17 2.23
CA LEU A 154 -13.83 -11.22 2.26
C LEU A 154 -14.42 -11.07 0.86
N ALA A 155 -13.84 -10.21 0.01
CA ALA A 155 -14.26 -10.08 -1.38
C ALA A 155 -14.11 -11.42 -2.14
N ILE A 156 -13.01 -12.13 -1.97
CA ILE A 156 -12.78 -13.45 -2.58
C ILE A 156 -13.81 -14.48 -2.08
N GLU A 157 -14.10 -14.50 -0.77
CA GLU A 157 -15.12 -15.40 -0.21
C GLU A 157 -16.52 -15.11 -0.77
N GLU A 158 -16.93 -13.85 -0.84
CA GLU A 158 -18.25 -13.46 -1.36
C GLU A 158 -18.39 -13.76 -2.86
N GLN A 159 -17.32 -13.53 -3.64
CA GLN A 159 -17.26 -13.94 -5.05
C GLN A 159 -17.42 -15.46 -5.18
N PHE A 160 -16.77 -16.23 -4.32
CA PHE A 160 -16.94 -17.69 -4.29
C PHE A 160 -18.37 -18.09 -3.88
N TYR A 161 -18.98 -17.43 -2.90
CA TYR A 161 -20.36 -17.72 -2.47
C TYR A 161 -21.41 -17.42 -3.56
N LEU A 162 -21.08 -16.52 -4.49
CA LEU A 162 -21.93 -16.23 -5.64
C LEU A 162 -21.66 -17.21 -6.81
N LEU A 163 -20.40 -17.38 -7.18
CA LEU A 163 -20.01 -18.14 -8.38
C LEU A 163 -20.06 -19.64 -8.19
N TRP A 164 -19.64 -20.14 -7.00
CA TRP A 164 -19.55 -21.58 -6.77
C TRP A 164 -20.89 -22.33 -6.79
N PRO A 165 -21.98 -21.85 -6.14
CA PRO A 165 -23.30 -22.46 -6.27
C PRO A 165 -23.82 -22.47 -7.71
N LEU A 166 -23.55 -21.42 -8.50
CA LEU A 166 -23.89 -21.37 -9.92
C LEU A 166 -23.10 -22.41 -10.71
N THR A 167 -21.80 -22.52 -10.46
CA THR A 167 -20.92 -23.51 -11.10
C THR A 167 -21.41 -24.93 -10.78
N VAL A 168 -21.70 -25.22 -9.50
CA VAL A 168 -22.24 -26.52 -9.08
C VAL A 168 -23.59 -26.77 -9.75
N ALA A 169 -24.49 -25.81 -9.82
CA ALA A 169 -25.80 -25.96 -10.47
C ALA A 169 -25.69 -26.26 -11.96
N LEU A 170 -24.79 -25.58 -12.67
CA LEU A 170 -24.56 -25.77 -14.11
C LEU A 170 -23.90 -27.12 -14.41
N LEU A 171 -22.89 -27.49 -13.61
CA LEU A 171 -22.16 -28.75 -13.79
C LEU A 171 -22.91 -29.95 -13.24
N ALA A 172 -23.87 -29.76 -12.38
CA ALA A 172 -24.58 -30.81 -11.68
C ALA A 172 -25.28 -31.84 -12.56
N ARG A 173 -25.64 -31.48 -13.81
CA ARG A 173 -26.19 -32.41 -14.80
C ARG A 173 -25.13 -33.26 -15.50
N ARG A 174 -23.87 -32.80 -15.52
CA ARG A 174 -22.75 -33.44 -16.24
C ARG A 174 -21.80 -34.17 -15.29
N VAL A 175 -21.64 -33.67 -14.08
CA VAL A 175 -20.74 -34.25 -13.09
C VAL A 175 -21.50 -35.25 -12.23
N THR A 176 -21.23 -36.52 -12.42
CA THR A 176 -21.84 -37.64 -11.66
C THR A 176 -20.97 -38.07 -10.46
N ARG A 177 -19.69 -37.67 -10.45
CA ARG A 177 -18.71 -38.15 -9.45
C ARG A 177 -17.98 -36.96 -8.80
N TRP A 178 -18.69 -36.14 -8.02
CA TRP A 178 -18.12 -35.03 -7.28
C TRP A 178 -16.93 -35.41 -6.39
N SER A 179 -16.94 -36.64 -5.85
CA SER A 179 -15.85 -37.19 -5.04
C SER A 179 -14.50 -37.29 -5.77
N ILE A 180 -14.50 -37.34 -7.10
CA ILE A 180 -13.29 -37.35 -7.93
C ILE A 180 -13.06 -35.97 -8.54
N THR A 181 -14.10 -35.33 -9.04
CA THR A 181 -13.99 -34.03 -9.75
C THR A 181 -13.44 -32.94 -8.83
N LEU A 182 -13.88 -32.84 -7.58
CA LEU A 182 -13.43 -31.80 -6.67
C LEU A 182 -11.94 -31.95 -6.28
N PRO A 183 -11.44 -33.13 -5.90
CA PRO A 183 -10.00 -33.34 -5.70
C PRO A 183 -9.16 -33.06 -6.95
N VAL A 184 -9.66 -33.42 -8.14
CA VAL A 184 -8.95 -33.12 -9.42
C VAL A 184 -8.89 -31.62 -9.68
N LEU A 185 -9.97 -30.87 -9.44
CA LEU A 185 -9.97 -29.41 -9.56
C LEU A 185 -8.99 -28.76 -8.55
N PHE A 186 -8.98 -29.24 -7.33
CA PHE A 186 -8.00 -28.77 -6.34
C PHE A 186 -6.57 -29.06 -6.78
N LEU A 187 -6.28 -30.29 -7.22
CA LEU A 187 -4.94 -30.65 -7.69
C LEU A 187 -4.51 -29.81 -8.90
N ALA A 188 -5.43 -29.57 -9.84
CA ALA A 188 -5.17 -28.71 -10.98
C ALA A 188 -4.85 -27.27 -10.55
N ALA A 189 -5.58 -26.71 -9.61
CA ALA A 189 -5.29 -25.39 -9.03
C ALA A 189 -3.94 -25.38 -8.30
N ALA A 190 -3.65 -26.41 -7.49
CA ALA A 190 -2.39 -26.54 -6.75
C ALA A 190 -1.15 -26.63 -7.66
N ILE A 191 -1.32 -27.13 -8.89
CA ILE A 191 -0.25 -27.18 -9.91
C ILE A 191 -0.22 -25.86 -10.69
N ALA A 192 -1.36 -25.31 -11.04
CA ALA A 192 -1.45 -24.12 -11.92
C ALA A 192 -0.99 -22.84 -11.23
N THR A 193 -1.28 -22.64 -9.93
CA THR A 193 -0.97 -21.38 -9.24
C THR A 193 0.53 -21.12 -9.12
N PRO A 194 1.42 -22.06 -8.77
CA PRO A 194 2.86 -21.79 -8.77
C PRO A 194 3.43 -21.53 -10.17
N ILE A 195 2.81 -22.12 -11.20
CA ILE A 195 3.22 -21.86 -12.59
C ILE A 195 2.80 -20.45 -13.00
N ALA A 196 1.56 -20.06 -12.70
CA ALA A 196 1.03 -18.74 -13.03
C ALA A 196 1.77 -17.62 -12.29
N ALA A 197 2.17 -17.85 -11.04
CA ALA A 197 2.93 -16.89 -10.24
C ALA A 197 4.26 -16.43 -10.89
N ARG A 198 4.84 -17.26 -11.77
CA ARG A 198 6.07 -16.91 -12.51
C ARG A 198 5.87 -15.83 -13.56
N PHE A 199 4.62 -15.57 -13.93
CA PHE A 199 4.23 -14.63 -14.99
C PHE A 199 3.38 -13.47 -14.46
N LEU A 200 3.10 -13.44 -13.16
CA LEU A 200 2.26 -12.45 -12.50
C LEU A 200 3.09 -11.65 -11.49
N SER A 201 2.65 -10.42 -11.21
CA SER A 201 3.21 -9.64 -10.11
C SER A 201 2.87 -10.29 -8.76
N ASP A 202 3.63 -9.95 -7.72
CA ASP A 202 3.39 -10.40 -6.35
C ASP A 202 1.99 -10.02 -5.87
N ASN A 203 1.53 -8.80 -6.19
CA ASN A 203 0.18 -8.34 -5.90
C ASN A 203 -0.88 -9.20 -6.58
N ALA A 204 -0.72 -9.52 -7.86
CA ALA A 204 -1.65 -10.38 -8.59
C ALA A 204 -1.65 -11.80 -8.01
N THR A 205 -0.49 -12.33 -7.63
CA THR A 205 -0.36 -13.63 -6.99
C THR A 205 -1.05 -13.68 -5.63
N TYR A 206 -0.99 -12.59 -4.85
CA TYR A 206 -1.57 -12.54 -3.50
C TYR A 206 -3.07 -12.23 -3.51
N TRP A 207 -3.55 -11.28 -4.35
CA TRP A 207 -4.92 -10.73 -4.26
C TRP A 207 -5.88 -11.23 -5.35
N ALA A 208 -5.39 -11.77 -6.47
CA ALA A 208 -6.30 -12.19 -7.53
C ALA A 208 -7.11 -13.42 -7.12
N THR A 209 -8.43 -13.35 -7.30
CA THR A 209 -9.35 -14.44 -6.95
C THR A 209 -8.95 -15.80 -7.56
N PRO A 210 -8.50 -15.91 -8.83
CA PRO A 210 -8.07 -17.20 -9.40
C PRO A 210 -6.87 -17.81 -8.66
N MET A 211 -5.94 -17.00 -8.17
CA MET A 211 -4.75 -17.47 -7.45
C MET A 211 -5.08 -18.04 -6.07
N ARG A 212 -6.15 -17.53 -5.44
CA ARG A 212 -6.62 -17.94 -4.11
C ARG A 212 -7.76 -18.99 -4.15
N ALA A 213 -8.36 -19.22 -5.32
CA ALA A 213 -9.46 -20.18 -5.48
C ALA A 213 -9.07 -21.61 -5.09
N GLY A 214 -7.80 -21.98 -5.24
CA GLY A 214 -7.28 -23.29 -4.87
C GLY A 214 -7.48 -23.65 -3.39
N GLU A 215 -7.42 -22.68 -2.49
CA GLU A 215 -7.64 -22.88 -1.04
C GLU A 215 -9.11 -23.23 -0.75
N LEU A 216 -10.06 -22.59 -1.45
CA LEU A 216 -11.48 -22.89 -1.39
C LEU A 216 -11.77 -24.27 -1.99
N LEU A 217 -11.12 -24.59 -3.11
CA LEU A 217 -11.23 -25.91 -3.76
C LEU A 217 -10.65 -27.03 -2.89
N ALA A 218 -9.62 -26.77 -2.07
CA ALA A 218 -9.10 -27.73 -1.09
C ALA A 218 -10.19 -28.16 -0.10
N GLY A 219 -10.96 -27.21 0.42
CA GLY A 219 -12.12 -27.50 1.26
C GLY A 219 -13.24 -28.24 0.53
N ALA A 220 -13.55 -27.84 -0.69
CA ALA A 220 -14.52 -28.51 -1.55
C ALA A 220 -14.12 -29.97 -1.83
N ALA A 221 -12.81 -30.23 -2.03
CA ALA A 221 -12.28 -31.59 -2.21
C ALA A 221 -12.56 -32.47 -1.00
N VAL A 222 -12.36 -31.93 0.23
CA VAL A 222 -12.71 -32.66 1.47
C VAL A 222 -14.19 -33.05 1.49
N ALA A 223 -15.10 -32.13 1.13
CA ALA A 223 -16.53 -32.42 1.06
C ALA A 223 -16.85 -33.56 0.09
N GLY A 224 -16.20 -33.57 -1.09
CA GLY A 224 -16.35 -34.66 -2.07
C GLY A 224 -15.80 -36.01 -1.58
N VAL A 225 -14.62 -36.00 -0.94
CA VAL A 225 -13.98 -37.22 -0.40
C VAL A 225 -14.82 -37.83 0.70
N LEU A 226 -15.31 -37.02 1.63
CA LEU A 226 -16.14 -37.50 2.76
C LEU A 226 -17.41 -38.22 2.32
N ARG A 227 -18.03 -37.78 1.25
CA ARG A 227 -19.25 -38.37 0.72
C ARG A 227 -19.07 -39.78 0.20
N ARG A 228 -17.88 -40.10 -0.34
CA ARG A 228 -17.64 -41.39 -0.98
C ARG A 228 -16.93 -42.39 -0.07
N TRP A 229 -15.94 -41.94 0.66
CA TRP A 229 -15.04 -42.83 1.38
C TRP A 229 -15.15 -42.73 2.91
N GLY A 230 -15.88 -41.69 3.41
CA GLY A 230 -15.93 -41.42 4.84
C GLY A 230 -14.56 -41.11 5.43
N VAL A 231 -14.40 -41.33 6.73
CA VAL A 231 -13.13 -41.08 7.43
C VAL A 231 -12.80 -42.31 8.29
N PRO A 232 -11.66 -42.94 8.10
CA PRO A 232 -11.21 -44.05 8.96
C PRO A 232 -10.83 -43.51 10.35
N ALA A 233 -11.00 -44.29 11.38
CA ALA A 233 -10.76 -43.89 12.77
C ALA A 233 -9.32 -43.40 13.03
N TRP A 234 -8.35 -43.95 12.32
CA TRP A 234 -6.94 -43.53 12.45
C TRP A 234 -6.68 -42.11 11.97
N ALA A 235 -7.56 -41.54 11.12
CA ALA A 235 -7.39 -40.18 10.62
C ALA A 235 -7.31 -39.12 11.74
N GLY A 236 -7.97 -39.35 12.86
CA GLY A 236 -7.86 -38.50 14.05
C GLY A 236 -6.45 -38.39 14.62
N LEU A 237 -5.57 -39.36 14.34
CA LEU A 237 -4.16 -39.31 14.75
C LEU A 237 -3.36 -38.28 13.93
N LEU A 238 -3.78 -37.98 12.70
CA LEU A 238 -3.14 -36.97 11.86
C LEU A 238 -3.41 -35.54 12.33
N ALA A 239 -4.45 -35.32 13.11
CA ALA A 239 -4.81 -33.98 13.57
C ALA A 239 -3.67 -33.29 14.36
N LEU A 240 -2.91 -34.03 15.16
CA LEU A 240 -1.82 -33.47 15.96
C LEU A 240 -0.59 -33.07 15.12
N PRO A 241 0.00 -33.93 14.28
CA PRO A 241 1.12 -33.52 13.43
C PRO A 241 0.74 -32.43 12.42
N VAL A 242 -0.49 -32.44 11.91
CA VAL A 242 -0.97 -31.37 11.02
C VAL A 242 -1.14 -30.05 11.80
N ALA A 243 -1.66 -30.08 13.03
CA ALA A 243 -1.71 -28.89 13.88
C ALA A 243 -0.31 -28.33 14.15
N ALA A 244 0.66 -29.20 14.42
CA ALA A 244 2.06 -28.80 14.60
C ALA A 244 2.64 -28.19 13.31
N ALA A 245 2.38 -28.79 12.15
CA ALA A 245 2.82 -28.24 10.86
C ALA A 245 2.20 -26.86 10.58
N LEU A 246 0.90 -26.67 10.82
CA LEU A 246 0.23 -25.37 10.67
C LEU A 246 0.80 -24.33 11.63
N ALA A 247 1.06 -24.71 12.89
CA ALA A 247 1.71 -23.82 13.87
C ALA A 247 3.14 -23.46 13.44
N THR A 248 3.90 -24.41 12.91
CA THR A 248 5.25 -24.16 12.36
C THR A 248 5.19 -23.20 11.19
N LEU A 249 4.26 -23.36 10.23
CA LEU A 249 4.07 -22.42 9.12
C LEU A 249 3.74 -21.01 9.63
N ALA A 250 2.90 -20.90 10.67
CA ALA A 250 2.55 -19.61 11.25
C ALA A 250 3.76 -18.84 11.83
N VAL A 251 4.78 -19.58 12.28
CA VAL A 251 6.00 -19.02 12.87
C VAL A 251 7.10 -18.80 11.83
N VAL A 252 7.29 -19.76 10.91
CA VAL A 252 8.46 -19.81 10.02
C VAL A 252 8.25 -19.07 8.71
N LEU A 253 7.01 -18.97 8.22
CA LEU A 253 6.76 -18.28 6.95
C LEU A 253 7.08 -16.78 7.09
N PRO A 254 7.86 -16.21 6.15
CA PRO A 254 8.18 -14.79 6.18
C PRO A 254 6.95 -13.94 5.81
N THR A 255 6.92 -12.71 6.30
CA THR A 255 5.80 -11.77 6.11
C THR A 255 5.73 -11.24 4.67
N ALA A 256 6.88 -10.90 4.09
CA ALA A 256 6.96 -10.09 2.87
C ALA A 256 7.49 -10.85 1.63
N SER A 257 7.80 -12.15 1.76
CA SER A 257 8.41 -12.94 0.70
C SER A 257 8.07 -14.43 0.84
N GLY A 258 8.67 -15.28 0.02
CA GLY A 258 8.64 -16.73 0.18
C GLY A 258 7.44 -17.41 -0.46
N PRO A 259 6.96 -18.54 0.10
CA PRO A 259 6.02 -19.45 -0.57
C PRO A 259 4.68 -18.83 -0.95
N ALA A 260 4.22 -17.82 -0.20
CA ALA A 260 3.00 -17.09 -0.47
C ALA A 260 3.03 -16.44 -1.87
N TYR A 261 4.10 -15.71 -2.16
CA TYR A 261 4.30 -14.97 -3.41
C TYR A 261 4.77 -15.87 -4.57
N ALA A 262 5.20 -17.09 -4.26
CA ALA A 262 5.48 -18.13 -5.26
C ALA A 262 4.22 -18.92 -5.69
N GLY A 263 3.01 -18.48 -5.33
CA GLY A 263 1.74 -19.12 -5.69
C GLY A 263 1.46 -20.44 -4.93
N LEU A 264 2.14 -20.68 -3.81
CA LEU A 264 2.05 -21.95 -3.06
C LEU A 264 0.89 -21.99 -2.04
N PHE A 265 -0.01 -21.02 -2.01
CA PHE A 265 -1.18 -21.04 -1.13
C PHE A 265 -2.07 -22.27 -1.36
N ALA A 266 -2.36 -22.61 -2.63
CA ALA A 266 -3.18 -23.75 -2.96
C ALA A 266 -2.53 -25.09 -2.53
N PRO A 267 -1.25 -25.39 -2.82
CA PRO A 267 -0.57 -26.57 -2.29
C PRO A 267 -0.56 -26.62 -0.75
N LEU A 268 -0.25 -25.50 -0.09
CA LEU A 268 -0.19 -25.45 1.37
C LEU A 268 -1.58 -25.62 2.02
N ALA A 269 -2.66 -25.24 1.35
CA ALA A 269 -4.03 -25.48 1.82
C ALA A 269 -4.37 -26.99 1.96
N ALA A 270 -3.57 -27.88 1.37
CA ALA A 270 -3.69 -29.31 1.61
C ALA A 270 -3.57 -29.66 3.10
N LEU A 271 -2.73 -28.95 3.88
CA LEU A 271 -2.62 -29.17 5.33
C LEU A 271 -3.94 -28.79 6.03
N SER A 272 -4.55 -27.66 5.67
CA SER A 272 -5.87 -27.27 6.19
C SER A 272 -6.95 -28.28 5.79
N ALA A 273 -6.91 -28.81 4.58
CA ALA A 273 -7.82 -29.84 4.11
C ALA A 273 -7.66 -31.16 4.90
N VAL A 274 -6.43 -31.59 5.15
CA VAL A 274 -6.16 -32.79 5.99
C VAL A 274 -6.59 -32.54 7.44
N MET A 275 -6.40 -31.33 7.97
CA MET A 275 -6.92 -30.94 9.29
C MET A 275 -8.45 -31.10 9.33
N LEU A 276 -9.17 -30.53 8.37
CA LEU A 276 -10.64 -30.64 8.29
C LEU A 276 -11.12 -32.10 8.19
N TRP A 277 -10.42 -32.89 7.38
CA TRP A 277 -10.74 -34.30 7.22
C TRP A 277 -10.50 -35.06 8.52
N SER A 278 -9.40 -34.84 9.21
CA SER A 278 -9.05 -35.50 10.47
C SER A 278 -9.99 -35.13 11.62
N LEU A 279 -10.53 -33.92 11.62
CA LEU A 279 -11.49 -33.43 12.62
C LEU A 279 -12.89 -34.08 12.48
N GLN A 280 -13.17 -34.86 11.43
CA GLN A 280 -14.45 -35.56 11.29
C GLN A 280 -14.57 -36.77 12.23
N VAL A 281 -13.46 -37.27 12.75
CA VAL A 281 -13.44 -38.37 13.73
C VAL A 281 -13.00 -37.90 15.12
N ALA A 282 -13.33 -38.67 16.14
CA ALA A 282 -12.96 -38.37 17.51
C ALA A 282 -11.43 -38.39 17.69
N GLY A 283 -10.90 -37.40 18.42
CA GLY A 283 -9.47 -37.29 18.69
C GLY A 283 -9.15 -36.18 19.69
N PRO A 284 -7.91 -36.08 20.17
CA PRO A 284 -7.53 -35.10 21.18
C PRO A 284 -7.64 -33.67 20.65
N VAL A 285 -7.19 -33.39 19.43
CA VAL A 285 -7.28 -32.06 18.80
C VAL A 285 -8.73 -31.63 18.59
N ARG A 286 -9.59 -32.55 18.09
CA ARG A 286 -11.03 -32.27 17.97
C ARG A 286 -11.65 -31.90 19.32
N ARG A 287 -11.27 -32.60 20.39
CA ARG A 287 -11.76 -32.36 21.75
C ARG A 287 -11.30 -30.97 22.26
N ALA A 288 -10.02 -30.66 22.06
CA ALA A 288 -9.45 -29.34 22.43
C ALA A 288 -10.14 -28.20 21.69
N LEU A 289 -10.30 -28.31 20.35
CA LEU A 289 -10.99 -27.30 19.52
C LEU A 289 -12.48 -27.19 19.85
N SER A 290 -13.10 -28.22 20.42
CA SER A 290 -14.51 -28.19 20.88
C SER A 290 -14.68 -27.60 22.29
N SER A 291 -13.64 -27.03 22.89
CA SER A 291 -13.72 -26.36 24.18
C SER A 291 -14.60 -25.10 24.09
N ARG A 292 -15.35 -24.83 25.15
CA ARG A 292 -16.32 -23.70 25.20
C ARG A 292 -15.72 -22.36 24.80
N PRO A 293 -14.53 -21.92 25.31
CA PRO A 293 -13.97 -20.63 24.96
C PRO A 293 -13.65 -20.51 23.46
N LEU A 294 -13.04 -21.55 22.86
CA LEU A 294 -12.71 -21.56 21.44
C LEU A 294 -13.97 -21.55 20.57
N VAL A 295 -15.00 -22.32 20.94
CA VAL A 295 -16.26 -22.35 20.21
C VAL A 295 -16.95 -21.00 20.27
N GLN A 296 -17.00 -20.34 21.42
CA GLN A 296 -17.60 -19.02 21.57
C GLN A 296 -16.87 -17.98 20.73
N LEU A 297 -15.54 -17.94 20.78
CA LEU A 297 -14.73 -17.06 19.94
C LEU A 297 -14.95 -17.37 18.44
N GLY A 298 -14.99 -18.64 18.07
CA GLY A 298 -15.25 -19.05 16.68
C GLY A 298 -16.61 -18.63 16.15
N GLN A 299 -17.64 -18.58 17.01
CA GLN A 299 -18.99 -18.14 16.62
C GLN A 299 -19.04 -16.65 16.27
N ILE A 300 -18.21 -15.83 16.89
CA ILE A 300 -18.09 -14.39 16.61
C ILE A 300 -16.86 -14.04 15.75
N SER A 301 -16.10 -15.05 15.30
CA SER A 301 -14.84 -14.86 14.57
C SER A 301 -14.95 -13.96 13.32
N TYR A 302 -16.12 -13.97 12.68
CA TYR A 302 -16.39 -13.08 11.54
C TYR A 302 -16.40 -11.61 11.95
N GLY A 303 -17.11 -11.24 13.00
CA GLY A 303 -17.11 -9.89 13.54
C GLY A 303 -15.73 -9.50 14.07
N VAL A 304 -15.03 -10.43 14.76
CA VAL A 304 -13.66 -10.20 15.23
C VAL A 304 -12.73 -9.90 14.04
N TYR A 305 -12.82 -10.68 12.96
CA TYR A 305 -12.04 -10.45 11.74
C TYR A 305 -12.39 -9.10 11.07
N LEU A 306 -13.65 -8.67 11.08
CA LEU A 306 -14.08 -7.40 10.50
C LEU A 306 -13.58 -6.19 11.28
N PHE A 307 -13.72 -6.21 12.60
CA PHE A 307 -13.49 -5.01 13.41
C PHE A 307 -12.05 -4.86 13.92
N HIS A 308 -11.24 -5.96 13.96
CA HIS A 308 -9.88 -5.83 14.49
C HIS A 308 -9.03 -4.87 13.70
N TRP A 309 -9.10 -4.92 12.35
CA TRP A 309 -8.20 -4.17 11.52
C TRP A 309 -8.43 -2.65 11.57
N PRO A 310 -9.67 -2.11 11.42
CA PRO A 310 -9.91 -0.69 11.64
C PRO A 310 -9.48 -0.21 13.03
N VAL A 311 -9.69 -1.03 14.07
CA VAL A 311 -9.25 -0.71 15.44
C VAL A 311 -7.73 -0.67 15.53
N PHE A 312 -7.04 -1.64 14.96
CA PHE A 312 -5.58 -1.72 14.98
C PHE A 312 -4.94 -0.56 14.19
N VAL A 313 -5.48 -0.24 13.01
CA VAL A 313 -5.01 0.89 12.20
C VAL A 313 -5.24 2.20 12.94
N TRP A 314 -6.41 2.40 13.51
CA TRP A 314 -6.71 3.60 14.30
C TRP A 314 -5.76 3.77 15.48
N LEU A 315 -5.51 2.71 16.27
CA LEU A 315 -4.58 2.77 17.39
C LEU A 315 -3.14 3.06 16.96
N ARG A 316 -2.70 2.49 15.83
CA ARG A 316 -1.39 2.81 15.26
C ARG A 316 -1.26 4.27 14.86
N GLN A 317 -2.30 4.85 14.25
CA GLN A 317 -2.33 6.27 13.92
C GLN A 317 -2.27 7.17 15.17
N GLN A 318 -2.65 6.64 16.35
CA GLN A 318 -2.45 7.31 17.64
C GLN A 318 -1.08 7.01 18.29
N GLY A 319 -0.12 6.49 17.53
CA GLY A 319 1.23 6.18 18.02
C GLY A 319 1.35 4.90 18.86
N TRP A 320 0.36 3.99 18.83
CA TRP A 320 0.42 2.76 19.62
C TRP A 320 1.20 1.66 18.90
N SER A 321 2.28 1.18 19.52
CA SER A 321 2.91 -0.08 19.12
C SER A 321 2.11 -1.26 19.66
N LEU A 322 1.47 -2.04 18.77
CA LEU A 322 0.66 -3.20 19.16
C LEU A 322 1.52 -4.44 19.49
N THR A 323 2.82 -4.37 19.32
CA THR A 323 3.75 -5.42 19.78
C THR A 323 3.96 -5.40 21.29
N GLU A 324 3.60 -4.31 21.98
CA GLU A 324 3.58 -4.25 23.43
C GLU A 324 2.40 -5.04 24.00
N PRO A 325 2.61 -6.04 24.89
CA PRO A 325 1.58 -6.98 25.29
C PRO A 325 0.32 -6.33 25.89
N TRP A 326 0.48 -5.28 26.70
CA TRP A 326 -0.67 -4.62 27.34
C TRP A 326 -1.49 -3.79 26.33
N ARG A 327 -0.85 -3.13 25.35
CA ARG A 327 -1.53 -2.42 24.26
C ARG A 327 -2.29 -3.37 23.36
N PHE A 328 -1.68 -4.51 23.03
CA PHE A 328 -2.36 -5.58 22.29
C PHE A 328 -3.59 -6.10 23.04
N VAL A 329 -3.50 -6.33 24.37
CA VAL A 329 -4.65 -6.78 25.17
C VAL A 329 -5.80 -5.77 25.13
N ILE A 330 -5.51 -4.46 25.20
CA ILE A 330 -6.54 -3.42 25.09
C ILE A 330 -7.15 -3.41 23.68
N ALA A 331 -6.34 -3.47 22.62
CA ALA A 331 -6.82 -3.53 21.24
C ALA A 331 -7.69 -4.77 20.99
N LEU A 332 -7.28 -5.91 21.55
CA LEU A 332 -8.04 -7.16 21.51
C LEU A 332 -9.38 -7.02 22.26
N ALA A 333 -9.36 -6.47 23.46
CA ALA A 333 -10.57 -6.27 24.25
C ALA A 333 -11.56 -5.33 23.55
N ALA A 334 -11.09 -4.23 22.98
CA ALA A 334 -11.91 -3.30 22.19
C ALA A 334 -12.51 -4.01 20.97
N THR A 335 -11.72 -4.76 20.22
CA THR A 335 -12.16 -5.56 19.07
C THR A 335 -13.25 -6.56 19.47
N LEU A 336 -13.02 -7.34 20.53
CA LEU A 336 -13.98 -8.33 21.02
C LEU A 336 -15.27 -7.69 21.51
N ALA A 337 -15.21 -6.55 22.18
CA ALA A 337 -16.38 -5.79 22.62
C ALA A 337 -17.23 -5.32 21.44
N ILE A 338 -16.59 -4.72 20.40
CA ILE A 338 -17.28 -4.26 19.20
C ILE A 338 -17.89 -5.44 18.45
N ALA A 339 -17.13 -6.53 18.26
CA ALA A 339 -17.61 -7.74 17.58
C ALA A 339 -18.78 -8.39 18.32
N ALA A 340 -18.73 -8.48 19.65
CA ALA A 340 -19.80 -9.01 20.47
C ALA A 340 -21.05 -8.10 20.41
N ALA A 341 -20.88 -6.80 20.47
CA ALA A 341 -21.96 -5.83 20.33
C ALA A 341 -22.64 -5.96 18.94
N SER A 342 -21.85 -5.98 17.87
CA SER A 342 -22.34 -6.21 16.50
C SER A 342 -23.10 -7.53 16.40
N PHE A 343 -22.55 -8.61 16.96
CA PHE A 343 -23.21 -9.91 16.94
C PHE A 343 -24.58 -9.90 17.63
N VAL A 344 -24.66 -9.31 18.83
CA VAL A 344 -25.91 -9.28 19.62
C VAL A 344 -26.93 -8.30 19.05
N LEU A 345 -26.51 -7.10 18.68
CA LEU A 345 -27.38 -6.00 18.31
C LEU A 345 -27.78 -6.01 16.83
N ILE A 346 -26.93 -6.52 15.94
CA ILE A 346 -27.10 -6.42 14.49
C ILE A 346 -27.23 -7.81 13.84
N GLU A 347 -26.23 -8.68 14.02
CA GLU A 347 -26.17 -9.94 13.27
C GLU A 347 -27.26 -10.93 13.71
N ARG A 348 -27.37 -11.19 15.01
CA ARG A 348 -28.32 -12.15 15.56
C ARG A 348 -29.77 -11.83 15.23
N PRO A 349 -30.27 -10.58 15.37
CA PRO A 349 -31.62 -10.20 14.98
C PRO A 349 -31.93 -10.42 13.50
N VAL A 350 -31.00 -10.03 12.61
CA VAL A 350 -31.15 -10.19 11.16
C VAL A 350 -31.12 -11.67 10.76
N ARG A 351 -30.24 -12.48 11.37
CA ARG A 351 -30.14 -13.92 11.10
C ARG A 351 -31.40 -14.69 11.52
N SER A 352 -32.01 -14.31 12.64
CA SER A 352 -33.22 -14.96 13.18
C SER A 352 -34.52 -14.48 12.52
N ALA A 353 -34.49 -13.40 11.76
CA ALA A 353 -35.65 -12.85 11.09
C ALA A 353 -36.21 -13.80 10.02
N SER A 354 -37.52 -13.99 9.99
CA SER A 354 -38.24 -14.88 9.06
C SER A 354 -38.65 -14.18 7.76
N TRP A 355 -37.80 -13.30 7.22
CA TRP A 355 -38.09 -12.56 5.99
C TRP A 355 -38.15 -13.45 4.76
N PRO A 356 -39.10 -13.21 3.82
CA PRO A 356 -39.16 -13.90 2.55
C PRO A 356 -37.84 -13.72 1.76
N VAL A 357 -37.45 -14.74 0.98
CA VAL A 357 -36.21 -14.75 0.20
C VAL A 357 -36.08 -13.51 -0.69
N ARG A 358 -37.15 -13.17 -1.42
CA ARG A 358 -37.16 -12.00 -2.32
C ARG A 358 -36.96 -10.68 -1.57
N SER A 359 -37.62 -10.54 -0.41
CA SER A 359 -37.46 -9.35 0.43
C SER A 359 -36.06 -9.24 1.02
N THR A 360 -35.48 -10.37 1.44
CA THR A 360 -34.09 -10.41 1.92
C THR A 360 -33.10 -9.98 0.86
N ILE A 361 -33.21 -10.51 -0.36
CA ILE A 361 -32.30 -10.15 -1.47
C ILE A 361 -32.47 -8.68 -1.85
N ARG A 362 -33.73 -8.19 -1.96
CA ARG A 362 -33.98 -6.77 -2.26
C ARG A 362 -33.47 -5.85 -1.16
N GLY A 363 -33.66 -6.21 0.11
CA GLY A 363 -33.15 -5.46 1.25
C GLY A 363 -31.63 -5.43 1.28
N ALA A 364 -30.97 -6.56 1.00
CA ALA A 364 -29.51 -6.64 0.88
C ALA A 364 -28.97 -5.74 -0.25
N ALA A 365 -29.55 -5.84 -1.44
CA ALA A 365 -29.17 -4.99 -2.58
C ALA A 365 -29.44 -3.51 -2.30
N GLY A 366 -30.57 -3.18 -1.66
CA GLY A 366 -30.91 -1.82 -1.23
C GLY A 366 -29.91 -1.26 -0.22
N ALA A 367 -29.52 -2.06 0.78
CA ALA A 367 -28.53 -1.66 1.78
C ALA A 367 -27.15 -1.39 1.14
N MET A 368 -26.70 -2.24 0.23
CA MET A 368 -25.47 -2.04 -0.53
C MET A 368 -25.54 -0.79 -1.41
N LEU A 369 -26.67 -0.56 -2.08
CA LEU A 369 -26.87 0.63 -2.92
C LEU A 369 -26.84 1.90 -2.06
N VAL A 370 -27.55 1.93 -0.93
CA VAL A 370 -27.55 3.07 -0.02
C VAL A 370 -26.13 3.31 0.53
N ALA A 371 -25.44 2.27 0.98
CA ALA A 371 -24.06 2.40 1.44
C ALA A 371 -23.14 2.95 0.33
N GLY A 372 -23.23 2.41 -0.89
CA GLY A 372 -22.45 2.88 -2.04
C GLY A 372 -22.75 4.34 -2.40
N LEU A 373 -24.03 4.74 -2.43
CA LEU A 373 -24.41 6.14 -2.68
C LEU A 373 -23.94 7.06 -1.56
N THR A 374 -24.06 6.63 -0.29
CA THR A 374 -23.53 7.38 0.85
C THR A 374 -22.03 7.62 0.70
N VAL A 375 -21.26 6.57 0.42
CA VAL A 375 -19.82 6.67 0.17
C VAL A 375 -19.52 7.59 -1.03
N ALA A 376 -20.29 7.50 -2.11
CA ALA A 376 -20.09 8.31 -3.30
C ALA A 376 -20.26 9.83 -3.06
N VAL A 377 -21.18 10.21 -2.16
CA VAL A 377 -21.47 11.63 -1.83
C VAL A 377 -20.76 12.13 -0.57
N LEU A 378 -20.12 11.24 0.20
CA LEU A 378 -19.34 11.68 1.36
C LEU A 378 -18.23 12.64 0.91
N PRO A 379 -18.02 13.75 1.63
CA PRO A 379 -16.87 14.60 1.37
C PRO A 379 -15.60 13.83 1.76
N PHE A 380 -14.85 13.45 0.75
CA PHE A 380 -13.48 13.00 0.95
C PHE A 380 -12.58 14.19 0.60
N SER A 381 -11.74 14.63 1.52
CA SER A 381 -10.52 15.33 1.16
C SER A 381 -9.76 14.41 0.20
N ARG A 382 -9.08 14.98 -0.77
CA ARG A 382 -8.20 14.19 -1.64
C ARG A 382 -7.30 13.35 -0.77
N GLY A 383 -7.12 12.08 -1.13
CA GLY A 383 -6.25 11.17 -0.42
C GLY A 383 -4.81 11.70 -0.43
N PHE A 384 -4.01 11.26 0.53
CA PHE A 384 -2.58 11.47 0.51
C PHE A 384 -2.02 10.96 -0.83
N LEU A 385 -1.28 11.82 -1.55
CA LEU A 385 -0.75 11.55 -2.90
C LEU A 385 -1.83 11.30 -3.99
N GLU A 386 -3.03 11.85 -3.85
CA GLU A 386 -4.07 11.80 -4.87
C GLU A 386 -4.16 13.15 -5.59
N ALA A 387 -3.60 13.23 -6.81
CA ALA A 387 -3.67 14.42 -7.65
C ALA A 387 -5.07 14.58 -8.28
N ASP A 388 -5.47 15.83 -8.51
CA ASP A 388 -6.62 16.11 -9.36
C ASP A 388 -6.21 16.05 -10.83
N PRO A 389 -6.61 15.01 -11.58
CA PRO A 389 -6.23 14.89 -12.98
C PRO A 389 -6.77 16.04 -13.83
N ALA A 390 -7.89 16.67 -13.42
CA ALA A 390 -8.44 17.83 -14.14
C ALA A 390 -7.57 19.07 -13.94
N ILE A 391 -7.02 19.30 -12.74
CA ILE A 391 -6.09 20.39 -12.47
C ILE A 391 -4.80 20.16 -13.26
N LEU A 392 -4.19 18.98 -13.16
CA LEU A 392 -2.96 18.66 -13.88
C LEU A 392 -3.15 18.80 -15.40
N ALA A 393 -4.22 18.27 -15.96
CA ALA A 393 -4.51 18.41 -17.39
C ALA A 393 -4.76 19.86 -17.81
N SER A 394 -5.39 20.68 -16.96
CA SER A 394 -5.69 22.08 -17.27
C SER A 394 -4.49 23.00 -17.12
N ALA A 395 -3.52 22.63 -16.28
CA ALA A 395 -2.26 23.35 -16.05
C ALA A 395 -1.15 22.94 -17.04
N SER A 396 -1.29 21.77 -17.67
CA SER A 396 -0.30 21.20 -18.58
C SER A 396 -0.10 22.04 -19.84
N ALA A 397 1.12 22.03 -20.33
CA ALA A 397 1.48 22.69 -21.58
C ALA A 397 0.87 21.96 -22.79
N GLU A 398 0.33 22.71 -23.77
CA GLU A 398 -0.03 22.12 -25.05
C GLU A 398 1.23 21.71 -25.84
N PRO A 399 1.23 20.53 -26.50
CA PRO A 399 2.31 20.14 -27.38
C PRO A 399 2.45 21.15 -28.53
N LEU A 400 3.67 21.58 -28.82
CA LEU A 400 3.97 22.50 -29.92
C LEU A 400 5.07 21.90 -30.80
N ASP A 401 5.01 22.15 -32.10
CA ASP A 401 6.03 21.73 -33.06
C ASP A 401 7.35 22.49 -32.86
N SER A 402 7.29 23.74 -32.37
CA SER A 402 8.46 24.55 -32.00
C SER A 402 8.11 25.60 -30.96
N LEU A 403 9.01 25.88 -30.02
CA LEU A 403 8.88 26.89 -28.99
C LEU A 403 9.62 28.18 -29.41
N ALA A 404 8.97 29.33 -29.25
CA ALA A 404 9.66 30.61 -29.31
C ALA A 404 10.59 30.79 -28.10
N PRO A 405 11.78 31.39 -28.25
CA PRO A 405 12.65 31.68 -27.11
C PRO A 405 11.95 32.53 -26.05
N LEU A 406 12.24 32.27 -24.78
CA LEU A 406 11.81 33.12 -23.67
C LEU A 406 12.59 34.44 -23.71
N GLN A 407 11.89 35.57 -23.65
CA GLN A 407 12.50 36.87 -23.58
C GLN A 407 11.77 37.72 -22.54
N PRO A 408 12.49 38.53 -21.73
CA PRO A 408 11.87 39.52 -20.87
C PRO A 408 11.08 40.54 -21.69
N THR A 409 9.85 40.84 -21.29
CA THR A 409 9.00 41.81 -21.98
C THR A 409 9.38 43.28 -21.66
N ALA A 410 10.20 43.49 -20.63
CA ALA A 410 10.75 44.77 -20.23
C ALA A 410 12.25 44.63 -19.92
N PRO A 411 13.07 45.67 -20.15
CA PRO A 411 14.48 45.61 -19.77
C PRO A 411 14.61 45.44 -18.26
N VAL A 412 15.27 44.36 -17.84
CA VAL A 412 15.60 44.09 -16.44
C VAL A 412 16.66 45.11 -16.04
N THR A 413 16.29 46.13 -15.27
CA THR A 413 17.25 47.00 -14.59
C THR A 413 17.82 46.19 -13.40
N LEU A 414 18.98 45.62 -13.59
CA LEU A 414 19.74 45.02 -12.49
C LEU A 414 20.05 46.11 -11.45
N PRO A 415 19.79 45.90 -10.16
CA PRO A 415 20.24 46.83 -9.14
C PRO A 415 21.77 46.89 -9.15
N ASP A 416 22.29 48.10 -9.02
CA ASP A 416 23.74 48.39 -9.02
C ASP A 416 24.36 47.83 -7.73
N PHE A 417 25.06 46.70 -7.82
CA PHE A 417 25.69 45.99 -6.72
C PHE A 417 27.04 46.56 -6.28
N ALA A 418 27.39 47.80 -6.67
CA ALA A 418 28.69 48.40 -6.40
C ALA A 418 28.92 48.91 -4.96
N SER A 419 27.96 48.78 -4.04
CA SER A 419 28.09 49.34 -2.69
C SER A 419 27.50 48.50 -1.56
N VAL A 420 28.04 47.29 -1.35
CA VAL A 420 27.85 46.59 -0.06
C VAL A 420 29.20 46.29 0.55
N GLU A 421 29.58 47.06 1.57
CA GLU A 421 30.78 46.82 2.37
C GLU A 421 30.63 45.50 3.14
N LEU A 422 31.65 44.66 3.02
CA LEU A 422 31.87 43.45 3.80
C LEU A 422 32.25 43.83 5.24
N ALA A 423 31.32 43.80 6.17
CA ALA A 423 31.61 43.89 7.58
C ALA A 423 30.98 42.71 8.34
N ASP A 424 31.85 41.96 9.01
CA ASP A 424 31.65 41.08 10.13
C ASP A 424 30.69 39.85 9.96
N PHE A 425 31.24 38.75 9.46
CA PHE A 425 30.80 37.42 9.85
C PHE A 425 31.95 36.65 10.47
N GLY A 426 31.83 36.42 11.80
CA GLY A 426 32.73 35.59 12.57
C GLY A 426 32.77 34.15 12.04
N ALA A 427 33.96 33.63 11.91
CA ALA A 427 34.27 32.33 11.35
C ALA A 427 33.61 31.17 12.11
N GLN A 428 32.61 30.56 11.53
CA GLN A 428 32.36 29.12 11.67
C GLN A 428 32.60 28.53 10.29
N ILE A 429 33.66 27.74 10.14
CA ILE A 429 33.92 26.97 8.92
C ILE A 429 32.84 25.86 8.89
N PRO A 430 31.93 25.85 7.92
CA PRO A 430 30.91 24.80 7.87
C PRO A 430 31.60 23.46 7.55
N ILE A 431 31.13 22.41 8.19
CA ILE A 431 31.48 21.01 7.87
C ILE A 431 31.33 20.71 6.36
N GLN A 432 30.45 21.44 5.68
CA GLN A 432 30.25 21.42 4.22
C GLN A 432 31.54 21.63 3.38
N ALA A 433 32.46 22.50 3.84
CA ALA A 433 33.69 22.77 3.09
C ALA A 433 34.65 21.56 3.09
N ILE A 434 34.64 20.76 4.15
CA ILE A 434 35.51 19.57 4.26
C ILE A 434 34.98 18.44 3.37
N VAL A 435 33.66 18.23 3.36
CA VAL A 435 33.04 17.18 2.52
C VAL A 435 33.20 17.51 1.03
N ILE A 436 33.05 18.80 0.66
CA ILE A 436 33.23 19.25 -0.73
C ILE A 436 34.68 19.09 -1.19
N ALA A 437 35.66 19.41 -0.36
CA ALA A 437 37.06 19.25 -0.70
C ALA A 437 37.46 17.78 -0.95
N ASP A 438 37.08 16.89 -0.05
CA ASP A 438 37.33 15.45 -0.19
C ASP A 438 36.61 14.84 -1.41
N THR A 439 35.40 15.30 -1.69
CA THR A 439 34.59 14.82 -2.81
C THR A 439 35.16 15.32 -4.16
N ALA A 440 35.63 16.55 -4.22
CA ALA A 440 36.26 17.12 -5.40
C ALA A 440 37.58 16.39 -5.76
N GLU A 441 38.36 16.00 -4.76
CA GLU A 441 39.61 15.22 -4.95
C GLU A 441 39.30 13.82 -5.49
N MET A 442 38.21 13.17 -5.02
CA MET A 442 37.76 11.86 -5.51
C MET A 442 37.21 11.88 -6.95
N LEU A 443 36.67 13.00 -7.40
CA LEU A 443 36.11 13.16 -8.76
C LEU A 443 37.25 13.42 -9.81
N GLY A 444 38.51 13.59 -9.37
CA GLY A 444 39.63 13.74 -10.26
C GLY A 444 39.70 15.05 -11.07
N SER A 445 38.86 16.03 -10.72
CA SER A 445 38.90 17.38 -11.28
C SER A 445 39.47 18.33 -10.25
N ALA A 446 40.59 18.99 -10.58
CA ALA A 446 41.03 20.17 -9.84
C ALA A 446 40.00 21.27 -10.06
N ILE A 447 38.98 21.29 -9.25
CA ILE A 447 38.03 22.42 -9.18
C ILE A 447 38.78 23.48 -8.38
N ASP A 448 39.21 24.53 -9.06
CA ASP A 448 39.63 25.76 -8.40
C ASP A 448 38.41 26.30 -7.68
N VAL A 449 38.32 26.08 -6.36
CA VAL A 449 37.18 26.48 -5.54
C VAL A 449 37.16 28.00 -5.53
N ALA A 450 36.40 28.58 -6.44
CA ALA A 450 36.08 29.98 -6.37
C ALA A 450 35.41 30.27 -5.00
N PRO A 451 35.73 31.40 -4.35
CA PRO A 451 35.16 31.75 -3.06
C PRO A 451 33.65 31.69 -3.12
N ALA A 452 33.05 31.12 -2.08
CA ALA A 452 31.64 30.86 -1.93
C ALA A 452 30.78 31.92 -2.60
N VAL A 453 29.90 31.49 -3.50
CA VAL A 453 28.83 32.38 -4.02
C VAL A 453 28.11 32.91 -2.80
N VAL A 454 28.18 34.24 -2.60
CA VAL A 454 27.49 34.91 -1.50
C VAL A 454 26.01 34.58 -1.63
N ALA A 455 25.52 33.75 -0.73
CA ALA A 455 24.12 33.39 -0.69
C ALA A 455 23.31 34.68 -0.55
N LYS A 456 22.44 35.00 -1.51
CA LYS A 456 21.45 36.04 -1.33
C LYS A 456 20.74 35.83 -0.01
N PRO A 457 20.47 36.89 0.79
CA PRO A 457 19.68 36.72 2.02
C PRO A 457 18.35 36.05 1.66
N PHE A 458 17.93 35.10 2.45
CA PHE A 458 16.68 34.35 2.23
C PHE A 458 15.50 35.33 2.23
N VAL A 459 14.76 35.36 1.12
CA VAL A 459 13.53 36.11 0.98
C VAL A 459 12.37 35.13 1.14
N LEU A 460 11.53 35.34 2.16
CA LEU A 460 10.35 34.51 2.42
C LEU A 460 9.23 34.74 1.41
N ASP A 461 9.17 35.92 0.82
CA ASP A 461 8.20 36.33 -0.19
C ASP A 461 8.97 36.85 -1.42
N GLU A 462 9.11 36.03 -2.45
CA GLU A 462 9.78 36.39 -3.71
C GLU A 462 8.76 37.04 -4.65
N PRO A 463 8.97 38.28 -5.09
CA PRO A 463 8.03 38.94 -5.99
C PRO A 463 8.09 38.35 -7.40
N LEU A 464 6.91 38.19 -8.02
CA LEU A 464 6.82 37.89 -9.45
C LEU A 464 7.37 39.11 -10.24
N GLY A 465 8.31 38.83 -11.14
CA GLY A 465 8.76 39.77 -12.12
C GLY A 465 7.68 40.08 -13.17
N PRO A 466 7.97 40.93 -14.17
CA PRO A 466 7.04 41.12 -15.28
C PRO A 466 6.88 39.82 -16.09
N PRO A 467 5.70 39.59 -16.70
CA PRO A 467 5.48 38.43 -17.56
C PRO A 467 6.51 38.36 -18.69
N LEU A 468 6.87 37.14 -19.06
CA LEU A 468 7.78 36.85 -20.18
C LEU A 468 7.01 36.88 -21.52
N SER A 469 7.73 36.73 -22.63
CA SER A 469 7.13 36.70 -23.98
C SER A 469 6.11 35.60 -24.19
N ARG A 470 6.16 34.56 -23.38
CA ARG A 470 5.19 33.47 -23.24
C ARG A 470 5.28 32.83 -21.84
N PRO A 471 4.29 32.04 -21.43
CA PRO A 471 4.37 31.30 -20.17
C PRO A 471 5.58 30.32 -20.14
N VAL A 472 6.23 30.22 -18.98
CA VAL A 472 7.29 29.25 -18.70
C VAL A 472 6.68 27.87 -18.57
N ARG A 473 7.25 26.88 -19.22
CA ARG A 473 6.85 25.48 -19.11
C ARG A 473 7.64 24.81 -17.99
N LEU A 474 6.97 24.52 -16.89
CA LEU A 474 7.54 23.86 -15.72
C LEU A 474 7.26 22.37 -15.77
N LEU A 475 8.24 21.54 -15.45
CA LEU A 475 8.06 20.11 -15.18
C LEU A 475 8.63 19.83 -13.79
N THR A 476 7.75 19.43 -12.86
CA THR A 476 8.18 18.93 -11.55
C THR A 476 8.44 17.42 -11.66
N VAL A 477 9.61 16.98 -11.20
CA VAL A 477 10.02 15.56 -11.23
C VAL A 477 10.49 15.14 -9.85
N GLY A 478 10.06 13.96 -9.38
CA GLY A 478 10.60 13.45 -8.13
C GLY A 478 9.80 12.33 -7.47
N ASP A 479 10.05 12.16 -6.18
CA ASP A 479 9.37 11.16 -5.38
C ASP A 479 8.04 11.70 -4.78
N SER A 480 7.51 11.03 -3.76
CA SER A 480 6.28 11.45 -3.10
C SER A 480 6.35 12.84 -2.45
N THR A 481 7.53 13.35 -2.13
CA THR A 481 7.70 14.69 -1.56
C THR A 481 7.58 15.78 -2.61
N ALA A 482 8.01 15.52 -3.85
CA ALA A 482 7.81 16.40 -4.99
C ALA A 482 6.34 16.50 -5.42
N PHE A 483 5.53 15.50 -5.10
CA PHE A 483 4.14 15.41 -5.51
C PHE A 483 3.31 16.63 -5.11
N TYR A 484 3.32 17.01 -3.82
CA TYR A 484 2.52 18.15 -3.34
C TYR A 484 3.00 19.47 -3.89
N LEU A 485 4.31 19.64 -4.07
CA LEU A 485 4.86 20.85 -4.73
C LEU A 485 4.44 20.91 -6.18
N GLY A 486 4.50 19.81 -6.92
CA GLY A 486 4.08 19.76 -8.32
C GLY A 486 2.59 20.01 -8.50
N GLN A 487 1.74 19.46 -7.62
CA GLN A 487 0.31 19.75 -7.62
C GLN A 487 0.04 21.24 -7.30
N ALA A 488 0.71 21.78 -6.29
CA ALA A 488 0.56 23.19 -5.93
C ALA A 488 1.06 24.11 -7.05
N LEU A 489 2.14 23.74 -7.76
CA LEU A 489 2.61 24.47 -8.95
C LEU A 489 1.60 24.41 -10.10
N ALA A 490 0.91 23.28 -10.30
CA ALA A 490 -0.15 23.19 -11.30
C ALA A 490 -1.33 24.10 -10.95
N GLU A 491 -1.77 24.12 -9.69
CA GLU A 491 -2.83 25.01 -9.23
C GLU A 491 -2.43 26.48 -9.36
N TRP A 492 -1.20 26.81 -8.94
CA TRP A 492 -0.64 28.16 -9.07
C TRP A 492 -0.55 28.61 -10.54
N ALA A 493 -0.12 27.73 -11.44
CA ALA A 493 -0.06 28.02 -12.88
C ALA A 493 -1.45 28.30 -13.49
N LEU A 494 -2.52 27.69 -12.96
CA LEU A 494 -3.89 28.02 -13.40
C LEU A 494 -4.31 29.44 -13.04
N ASP A 495 -3.86 29.94 -11.89
CA ASP A 495 -4.13 31.31 -11.43
C ASP A 495 -3.17 32.34 -12.06
N HIS A 496 -2.01 31.88 -12.59
CA HIS A 496 -0.94 32.70 -13.17
C HIS A 496 -0.59 32.26 -14.61
N ARG A 497 -1.62 32.08 -15.45
CA ARG A 497 -1.47 31.52 -16.83
C ARG A 497 -0.56 32.34 -17.75
N GLU A 498 -0.40 33.64 -17.49
CA GLU A 498 0.54 34.50 -18.18
C GLU A 498 2.00 34.25 -17.81
N TYR A 499 2.25 33.57 -16.67
CA TYR A 499 3.60 33.25 -16.17
C TYR A 499 4.03 31.83 -16.45
N ALA A 500 3.12 30.84 -16.25
CA ALA A 500 3.51 29.43 -16.32
C ALA A 500 2.42 28.48 -16.79
N THR A 501 2.88 27.35 -17.35
CA THR A 501 2.20 26.06 -17.36
C THR A 501 2.98 25.07 -16.49
N SER A 502 2.35 24.03 -15.94
CA SER A 502 3.02 23.10 -15.04
C SER A 502 2.56 21.67 -15.26
N ASP A 503 3.52 20.79 -15.42
CA ASP A 503 3.36 19.35 -15.52
C ASP A 503 4.06 18.66 -14.34
N LEU A 504 3.62 17.45 -13.98
CA LEU A 504 4.14 16.68 -12.86
C LEU A 504 4.46 15.23 -13.30
N LEU A 505 5.67 14.78 -13.04
CA LEU A 505 6.09 13.40 -13.14
C LEU A 505 6.62 12.93 -11.78
N TRP A 506 5.97 11.95 -11.19
CA TRP A 506 6.36 11.47 -9.87
C TRP A 506 6.15 9.96 -9.72
N CYS A 507 6.91 9.36 -8.82
CA CYS A 507 6.61 8.03 -8.35
C CYS A 507 6.97 7.86 -6.88
N GLN A 508 6.14 7.13 -6.15
CA GLN A 508 6.35 6.93 -4.71
C GLN A 508 7.65 6.16 -4.44
N GLY A 509 8.54 6.76 -3.65
CA GLY A 509 9.78 6.15 -3.23
C GLY A 509 10.85 6.00 -4.31
N CYS A 510 10.73 6.68 -5.45
CA CYS A 510 11.77 6.67 -6.48
C CYS A 510 12.99 7.51 -6.08
N GLY A 511 14.19 7.01 -6.43
CA GLY A 511 15.47 7.71 -6.25
C GLY A 511 16.16 8.03 -7.57
N VAL A 512 16.93 9.10 -7.62
CA VAL A 512 17.83 9.40 -8.73
C VAL A 512 19.01 8.44 -8.71
N LEU A 513 19.53 8.14 -7.51
CA LEU A 513 20.69 7.29 -7.32
C LEU A 513 20.43 5.83 -7.78
N ARG A 514 21.36 5.31 -8.58
CA ARG A 514 21.25 3.98 -9.20
C ARG A 514 22.29 3.01 -8.66
N GLY A 515 21.95 1.73 -8.77
CA GLY A 515 22.80 0.63 -8.34
C GLY A 515 22.95 0.55 -6.82
N GLY A 516 23.59 -0.51 -6.38
CA GLY A 516 23.67 -0.85 -4.97
C GLY A 516 22.33 -1.37 -4.42
N GLU A 517 22.41 -2.17 -3.38
CA GLU A 517 21.27 -2.65 -2.61
C GLU A 517 21.00 -1.67 -1.47
N VAL A 518 19.77 -1.21 -1.35
CA VAL A 518 19.35 -0.39 -0.20
C VAL A 518 19.32 -1.30 1.01
N THR A 519 20.10 -0.98 2.04
CA THR A 519 20.24 -1.84 3.22
C THR A 519 19.34 -1.41 4.38
N SER A 520 18.79 -0.22 4.31
CA SER A 520 17.89 0.33 5.34
C SER A 520 16.48 -0.26 5.28
N TRP A 521 16.06 -0.76 4.11
CA TRP A 521 14.79 -1.49 3.89
C TRP A 521 14.90 -2.37 2.66
N ASP A 522 14.14 -3.47 2.65
CA ASP A 522 14.10 -4.44 1.54
C ASP A 522 13.11 -3.96 0.47
N ASP A 523 13.61 -3.34 -0.61
CA ASP A 523 12.75 -2.90 -1.70
C ASP A 523 13.41 -2.99 -3.09
N THR A 524 13.29 -4.17 -3.67
CA THR A 524 13.73 -4.42 -5.06
C THR A 524 12.84 -3.73 -6.10
N LEU A 525 11.59 -3.40 -5.77
CA LEU A 525 10.64 -2.75 -6.70
C LEU A 525 10.98 -1.28 -6.90
N LEU A 526 11.49 -0.58 -5.89
CA LEU A 526 11.90 0.83 -6.01
C LEU A 526 12.99 1.02 -7.07
N ALA A 527 13.92 0.09 -7.16
CA ALA A 527 14.96 0.15 -8.19
C ALA A 527 14.41 0.03 -9.61
N VAL A 528 13.37 -0.79 -9.81
CA VAL A 528 12.70 -0.96 -11.12
C VAL A 528 11.90 0.29 -11.47
N ARG A 529 11.07 0.79 -10.57
CA ARG A 529 10.27 2.01 -10.76
C ARG A 529 11.13 3.24 -10.99
N SER A 530 12.20 3.41 -10.23
CA SER A 530 13.15 4.51 -10.42
C SER A 530 13.78 4.47 -11.81
N ARG A 531 14.11 3.28 -12.33
CA ARG A 531 14.66 3.12 -13.68
C ARG A 531 13.62 3.47 -14.74
N GLU A 532 12.40 2.97 -14.61
CA GLU A 532 11.31 3.25 -15.54
C GLU A 532 11.03 4.76 -15.61
N MET A 533 10.84 5.40 -14.45
CA MET A 533 10.59 6.84 -14.37
C MET A 533 11.71 7.68 -15.02
N PHE A 534 12.97 7.47 -14.64
CA PHE A 534 14.05 8.34 -15.10
C PHE A 534 14.61 7.98 -16.47
N ASP A 535 14.54 6.72 -16.90
CA ASP A 535 15.15 6.27 -18.16
C ASP A 535 14.11 6.16 -19.31
N VAL A 536 12.79 6.12 -18.99
CA VAL A 536 11.74 5.95 -20.00
C VAL A 536 10.72 7.09 -19.95
N ASP A 537 10.09 7.33 -18.78
CA ASP A 537 8.98 8.27 -18.66
C ASP A 537 9.45 9.72 -18.75
N LEU A 538 10.54 10.06 -18.06
CA LEU A 538 11.08 11.42 -18.04
C LEU A 538 11.52 11.88 -19.43
N PRO A 539 12.33 11.15 -20.22
CA PRO A 539 12.66 11.53 -21.59
C PRO A 539 11.42 11.68 -22.48
N SER A 540 10.45 10.77 -22.34
CA SER A 540 9.20 10.78 -23.10
C SER A 540 8.37 12.03 -22.78
N MET A 541 8.32 12.41 -21.51
CA MET A 541 7.60 13.57 -21.05
C MET A 541 8.28 14.87 -21.47
N VAL A 542 9.61 14.96 -21.34
CA VAL A 542 10.40 16.10 -21.84
C VAL A 542 10.20 16.31 -23.33
N ALA A 543 10.26 15.24 -24.13
CA ALA A 543 10.00 15.33 -25.58
C ALA A 543 8.58 15.83 -25.92
N ARG A 544 7.60 15.47 -25.11
CA ARG A 544 6.19 15.86 -25.30
C ARG A 544 5.92 17.30 -24.92
N ILE A 545 6.41 17.77 -23.77
CA ILE A 545 6.06 19.08 -23.21
C ILE A 545 7.13 20.14 -23.45
N GLN A 546 8.37 19.76 -23.79
CA GLN A 546 9.50 20.66 -24.01
C GLN A 546 9.62 21.71 -22.87
N PRO A 547 9.92 21.27 -21.64
CA PRO A 547 9.94 22.18 -20.49
C PRO A 547 11.09 23.18 -20.58
N ASP A 548 10.83 24.43 -20.20
CA ASP A 548 11.87 25.45 -20.02
C ASP A 548 12.67 25.18 -18.73
N VAL A 549 11.96 24.73 -17.68
CA VAL A 549 12.57 24.39 -16.38
C VAL A 549 12.08 23.03 -15.92
N VAL A 550 13.03 22.17 -15.55
CA VAL A 550 12.75 20.94 -14.79
C VAL A 550 13.13 21.15 -13.33
N ALA A 551 12.13 21.07 -12.44
CA ALA A 551 12.30 21.14 -10.99
C ALA A 551 12.39 19.70 -10.43
N LEU A 552 13.58 19.26 -10.04
CA LEU A 552 13.87 17.90 -9.58
C LEU A 552 14.02 17.87 -8.07
N MET A 553 13.18 17.09 -7.39
CA MET A 553 13.25 16.86 -5.94
C MET A 553 13.07 15.39 -5.61
N VAL A 554 14.08 14.78 -5.01
CA VAL A 554 14.04 13.41 -4.46
C VAL A 554 14.58 13.45 -3.04
N THR A 555 14.04 12.63 -2.17
CA THR A 555 14.32 12.72 -0.74
C THR A 555 14.82 11.41 -0.14
N VAL A 556 13.93 10.62 0.45
CA VAL A 556 14.25 9.54 1.38
C VAL A 556 15.14 8.45 0.77
N VAL A 557 14.89 8.07 -0.48
CA VAL A 557 15.63 6.97 -1.13
C VAL A 557 17.08 7.35 -1.44
N ASP A 558 17.33 8.62 -1.73
CA ASP A 558 18.68 9.11 -2.03
C ASP A 558 19.50 9.44 -0.77
N VAL A 559 18.91 9.29 0.43
CA VAL A 559 19.61 9.37 1.72
C VAL A 559 19.59 8.06 2.51
N ALA A 560 19.24 6.94 1.86
CA ALA A 560 19.24 5.61 2.45
C ALA A 560 20.64 4.95 2.35
N ASP A 561 20.99 4.09 3.32
CA ASP A 561 22.22 3.31 3.23
C ASP A 561 22.20 2.39 2.02
N ARG A 562 23.33 2.30 1.30
CA ARG A 562 23.48 1.45 0.12
C ARG A 562 24.77 0.67 0.11
N GLN A 563 24.69 -0.56 -0.37
CA GLN A 563 25.84 -1.43 -0.59
C GLN A 563 26.02 -1.72 -2.08
N TRP A 564 27.08 -1.18 -2.70
CA TRP A 564 27.39 -1.42 -4.12
C TRP A 564 28.27 -2.66 -4.32
N ALA A 565 29.11 -2.98 -3.33
CA ALA A 565 29.92 -4.18 -3.33
C ALA A 565 30.04 -4.75 -1.91
N VAL A 566 30.09 -6.07 -1.81
CA VAL A 566 30.25 -6.75 -0.52
C VAL A 566 31.55 -6.33 0.19
N SER A 567 32.59 -6.05 -0.57
CA SER A 567 33.91 -5.62 -0.05
C SER A 567 33.92 -4.21 0.55
N GLU A 568 32.94 -3.36 0.18
CA GLU A 568 32.83 -1.98 0.69
C GLU A 568 31.97 -1.89 1.96
N GLY A 569 31.09 -2.88 2.17
CA GLY A 569 30.01 -2.77 3.15
C GLY A 569 28.93 -1.75 2.75
N PRO A 570 27.91 -1.54 3.59
CA PRO A 570 26.95 -0.47 3.39
C PRO A 570 27.60 0.90 3.59
N LEU A 571 27.34 1.82 2.67
CA LEU A 571 27.75 3.21 2.76
C LEU A 571 26.60 4.07 3.22
N GLU A 572 26.86 4.98 4.13
CA GLU A 572 25.94 6.00 4.59
C GLU A 572 26.00 7.25 3.71
N PRO A 573 24.94 8.07 3.62
CA PRO A 573 24.96 9.33 2.86
C PRO A 573 26.00 10.36 3.30
N THR A 574 26.56 10.19 4.49
CA THR A 574 27.66 11.01 5.03
C THR A 574 29.06 10.54 4.55
N ASP A 575 29.16 9.35 3.95
CA ASP A 575 30.42 8.85 3.38
C ASP A 575 30.73 9.60 2.06
N ALA A 576 31.95 10.11 1.91
CA ALA A 576 32.38 10.86 0.73
C ALA A 576 32.20 10.06 -0.58
N ARG A 577 32.39 8.72 -0.54
CA ARG A 577 32.16 7.85 -1.70
C ARG A 577 30.67 7.77 -2.08
N TYR A 578 29.77 7.82 -1.10
CA TYR A 578 28.34 7.91 -1.34
C TYR A 578 27.99 9.24 -2.01
N VAL A 579 28.44 10.34 -1.42
CA VAL A 579 28.21 11.70 -1.95
C VAL A 579 28.73 11.84 -3.38
N ALA A 580 29.93 11.30 -3.68
CA ALA A 580 30.47 11.31 -5.02
C ALA A 580 29.59 10.55 -6.05
N ARG A 581 29.07 9.37 -5.67
CA ARG A 581 28.16 8.58 -6.53
C ARG A 581 26.83 9.30 -6.73
N LEU A 582 26.33 9.92 -5.68
CA LEU A 582 25.09 10.70 -5.73
C LEU A 582 25.26 11.91 -6.66
N ALA A 583 26.33 12.70 -6.49
CA ALA A 583 26.65 13.85 -7.34
C ALA A 583 26.84 13.43 -8.81
N ALA A 584 27.59 12.35 -9.07
CA ALA A 584 27.78 11.83 -10.42
C ALA A 584 26.46 11.44 -11.08
N ARG A 585 25.51 10.89 -10.32
CA ARG A 585 24.21 10.50 -10.87
C ARG A 585 23.31 11.70 -11.13
N TYR A 586 23.21 12.67 -10.20
CA TYR A 586 22.48 13.92 -10.41
C TYR A 586 23.07 14.71 -11.60
N ARG A 587 24.40 14.75 -11.71
CA ARG A 587 25.11 15.34 -12.85
C ARG A 587 24.69 14.68 -14.17
N SER A 588 24.74 13.34 -14.24
CA SER A 588 24.30 12.63 -15.45
C SER A 588 22.86 12.94 -15.80
N THR A 589 21.95 12.92 -14.82
CA THR A 589 20.54 13.21 -15.05
C THR A 589 20.33 14.65 -15.53
N ALA A 590 21.07 15.63 -14.96
CA ALA A 590 20.99 17.02 -15.40
C ALA A 590 21.50 17.20 -16.84
N LEU A 591 22.62 16.57 -17.19
CA LEU A 591 23.15 16.58 -18.56
C LEU A 591 22.21 15.93 -19.56
N ASP A 592 21.63 14.76 -19.21
CA ASP A 592 20.64 14.10 -20.05
C ASP A 592 19.43 14.99 -20.33
N LEU A 593 18.97 15.75 -19.33
CA LEU A 593 17.87 16.73 -19.47
C LEU A 593 18.25 17.91 -20.39
N LEU A 594 19.46 18.47 -20.21
CA LEU A 594 19.96 19.57 -21.05
C LEU A 594 20.13 19.09 -22.49
N ASP A 595 20.64 17.88 -22.71
CA ASP A 595 20.81 17.28 -24.05
C ASP A 595 19.45 17.02 -24.73
N LEU A 596 18.39 16.77 -23.95
CA LEU A 596 17.00 16.68 -24.43
C LEU A 596 16.35 18.05 -24.74
N GLY A 597 17.08 19.14 -24.53
CA GLY A 597 16.61 20.50 -24.85
C GLY A 597 15.90 21.22 -23.71
N VAL A 598 15.99 20.74 -22.47
CA VAL A 598 15.53 21.48 -21.29
C VAL A 598 16.41 22.72 -21.11
N GLY A 599 15.78 23.90 -20.93
CA GLY A 599 16.51 25.15 -20.80
C GLY A 599 17.28 25.28 -19.49
N ARG A 600 16.68 24.86 -18.37
CA ARG A 600 17.23 24.97 -17.02
C ARG A 600 16.82 23.78 -16.14
N VAL A 601 17.69 23.41 -15.20
CA VAL A 601 17.39 22.38 -14.18
C VAL A 601 17.50 22.99 -12.78
N ALA A 602 16.40 22.97 -12.04
CA ALA A 602 16.32 23.40 -10.65
C ALA A 602 16.38 22.17 -9.73
N LEU A 603 17.49 21.96 -9.05
CA LEU A 603 17.66 20.92 -8.06
C LEU A 603 17.08 21.41 -6.71
N ILE A 604 15.91 20.92 -6.32
CA ILE A 604 15.28 21.35 -5.07
C ILE A 604 15.90 20.60 -3.90
N ALA A 605 16.56 21.33 -3.00
CA ALA A 605 17.11 20.79 -1.77
C ALA A 605 16.00 20.71 -0.70
N PRO A 606 15.50 19.51 -0.37
CA PRO A 606 14.40 19.35 0.57
C PRO A 606 14.84 19.55 2.01
N PRO A 607 13.93 19.98 2.92
CA PRO A 607 14.21 20.00 4.35
C PRO A 607 14.38 18.57 4.87
N PRO A 608 15.25 18.35 5.88
CA PRO A 608 15.44 17.04 6.49
C PRO A 608 14.12 16.47 7.00
N ALA A 609 13.92 15.16 6.82
CA ALA A 609 12.79 14.48 7.42
C ALA A 609 12.94 14.47 8.95
N VAL A 610 11.84 14.69 9.66
CA VAL A 610 11.79 14.60 11.11
C VAL A 610 11.36 13.20 11.52
N ASP A 611 12.02 12.60 12.49
CA ASP A 611 11.72 11.24 12.98
C ASP A 611 10.38 11.22 13.74
N PHE A 612 9.29 11.17 13.02
CA PHE A 612 7.95 11.16 13.60
C PHE A 612 7.22 9.81 13.44
N VAL A 613 7.41 9.10 12.31
CA VAL A 613 6.61 7.91 11.99
C VAL A 613 7.41 6.61 12.05
N ALA A 614 8.70 6.66 11.78
CA ALA A 614 9.57 5.49 11.84
C ALA A 614 10.90 5.87 12.48
N HIS A 615 11.27 5.21 13.57
CA HIS A 615 12.61 5.28 14.18
C HIS A 615 13.65 4.65 13.23
N SER A 616 13.77 5.21 12.03
CA SER A 616 14.68 4.76 10.99
C SER A 616 15.93 5.63 10.98
N VAL A 617 17.09 5.02 10.87
CA VAL A 617 18.39 5.70 10.72
C VAL A 617 18.39 6.66 9.51
N ALA A 618 17.54 6.41 8.49
CA ALA A 618 17.41 7.25 7.30
C ALA A 618 16.87 8.67 7.56
N PHE A 619 16.35 8.95 8.75
CA PHE A 619 15.74 10.25 9.09
C PHE A 619 16.63 11.14 9.96
N THR A 620 17.91 10.83 10.15
CA THR A 620 18.82 11.73 10.87
C THR A 620 19.23 12.91 9.98
N ALA A 621 19.26 14.13 10.54
CA ALA A 621 19.53 15.35 9.80
C ALA A 621 20.89 15.34 9.06
N GLU A 622 21.89 14.65 9.61
CA GLU A 622 23.24 14.55 9.03
C GLU A 622 23.23 13.92 7.63
N ARG A 623 22.30 13.01 7.34
CA ARG A 623 22.19 12.35 6.04
C ARG A 623 21.81 13.32 4.92
N TRP A 624 21.06 14.36 5.25
CA TRP A 624 20.64 15.39 4.29
C TRP A 624 21.76 16.36 3.94
N VAL A 625 22.78 16.46 4.80
CA VAL A 625 24.02 17.21 4.48
C VAL A 625 24.73 16.61 3.27
N GLY A 626 24.80 15.26 3.19
CA GLY A 626 25.40 14.57 2.04
C GLY A 626 24.62 14.79 0.75
N LEU A 627 23.27 14.72 0.80
CA LEU A 627 22.43 15.05 -0.36
C LEU A 627 22.66 16.50 -0.81
N ARG A 628 22.62 17.46 0.12
CA ARG A 628 22.84 18.88 -0.17
C ARG A 628 24.22 19.11 -0.82
N ALA A 629 25.28 18.50 -0.28
CA ALA A 629 26.61 18.61 -0.85
C ALA A 629 26.69 18.06 -2.29
N ALA A 630 26.00 16.96 -2.58
CA ALA A 630 25.92 16.41 -3.93
C ALA A 630 25.23 17.36 -4.91
N LEU A 631 24.11 17.98 -4.49
CA LEU A 631 23.39 18.96 -5.32
C LEU A 631 24.22 20.22 -5.58
N ASP A 632 24.89 20.75 -4.56
CA ASP A 632 25.74 21.95 -4.65
C ASP A 632 26.92 21.69 -5.61
N LEU A 633 27.56 20.51 -5.57
CA LEU A 633 28.62 20.14 -6.51
C LEU A 633 28.15 20.15 -7.97
N VAL A 634 26.98 19.59 -8.24
CA VAL A 634 26.41 19.56 -9.60
C VAL A 634 26.06 20.96 -10.10
N ALA A 635 25.44 21.78 -9.25
CA ALA A 635 25.10 23.15 -9.60
C ALA A 635 26.34 24.01 -9.83
N LEU A 636 27.40 23.82 -9.03
CA LEU A 636 28.66 24.53 -9.21
C LEU A 636 29.32 24.21 -10.57
N GLU A 637 29.30 22.95 -10.98
CA GLU A 637 29.89 22.49 -12.24
C GLU A 637 29.08 22.92 -13.47
N LEU A 638 27.74 22.88 -13.37
CA LEU A 638 26.83 23.07 -14.51
C LEU A 638 26.10 24.43 -14.49
N ALA A 639 26.59 25.41 -13.72
CA ALA A 639 26.03 26.77 -13.74
C ALA A 639 26.28 27.47 -15.09
N PRO A 640 25.36 28.32 -15.56
CA PRO A 640 24.10 28.74 -14.94
C PRO A 640 22.89 27.82 -15.29
N GLU A 641 23.09 26.77 -16.08
CA GLU A 641 22.01 25.90 -16.57
C GLU A 641 21.38 25.07 -15.44
N VAL A 642 22.15 24.77 -14.39
CA VAL A 642 21.72 24.01 -13.22
C VAL A 642 21.90 24.86 -11.97
N ALA A 643 20.86 24.95 -11.14
CA ALA A 643 20.92 25.66 -9.87
C ALA A 643 20.27 24.85 -8.73
N VAL A 644 20.73 25.09 -7.49
CA VAL A 644 20.05 24.56 -6.29
C VAL A 644 19.00 25.56 -5.82
N VAL A 645 17.78 25.08 -5.66
CA VAL A 645 16.67 25.80 -5.03
C VAL A 645 16.52 25.30 -3.58
N ASP A 646 16.92 26.14 -2.63
CA ASP A 646 17.10 25.77 -1.23
C ASP A 646 15.78 25.81 -0.42
N LEU A 647 14.92 24.82 -0.63
CA LEU A 647 13.67 24.67 0.12
C LEU A 647 13.92 24.41 1.61
N ALA A 648 15.03 23.75 1.96
CA ALA A 648 15.40 23.51 3.36
C ALA A 648 15.68 24.84 4.07
N GLY A 649 16.52 25.71 3.48
CA GLY A 649 16.80 27.03 4.02
C GLY A 649 15.57 27.93 4.10
N TRP A 650 14.66 27.84 3.11
CA TRP A 650 13.38 28.55 3.18
C TRP A 650 12.53 28.07 4.37
N ALA A 651 12.43 26.74 4.56
CA ALA A 651 11.65 26.16 5.65
C ALA A 651 12.22 26.53 7.04
N ASP A 652 13.55 26.58 7.16
CA ASP A 652 14.23 27.02 8.38
C ASP A 652 13.98 28.50 8.66
N ALA A 653 14.14 29.36 7.65
CA ALA A 653 13.89 30.80 7.76
C ALA A 653 12.42 31.12 8.08
N ALA A 654 11.49 30.32 7.56
CA ALA A 654 10.07 30.40 7.86
C ALA A 654 9.69 29.79 9.22
N GLY A 655 10.61 29.05 9.89
CA GLY A 655 10.38 28.38 11.16
C GLY A 655 9.46 27.17 11.09
N VAL A 656 9.35 26.53 9.89
CA VAL A 656 8.38 25.45 9.63
C VAL A 656 9.03 24.08 9.40
N THR A 657 10.35 23.95 9.51
CA THR A 657 11.08 22.69 9.29
C THR A 657 10.56 21.55 10.19
N ASN A 658 10.26 21.84 11.44
CA ASN A 658 9.78 20.87 12.43
C ASN A 658 8.28 21.04 12.76
N ASP A 659 7.54 21.80 11.97
CA ASP A 659 6.13 22.06 12.20
C ASP A 659 5.27 20.95 11.62
N LEU A 660 4.59 20.20 12.49
CA LEU A 660 3.73 19.08 12.10
C LEU A 660 2.42 19.52 11.43
N ASP A 661 2.00 20.77 11.56
CA ASP A 661 0.88 21.32 10.79
C ASP A 661 1.27 21.54 9.32
N TRP A 662 2.57 21.74 9.05
CA TRP A 662 3.14 21.86 7.72
C TRP A 662 3.54 20.52 7.13
N ARG A 663 4.09 19.63 7.95
CA ARG A 663 4.65 18.32 7.57
C ARG A 663 4.17 17.24 8.56
N PRO A 664 2.92 16.76 8.47
CA PRO A 664 2.29 15.90 9.49
C PRO A 664 3.01 14.57 9.76
N ASP A 665 3.73 14.06 8.79
CA ASP A 665 4.54 12.84 8.89
C ASP A 665 6.04 13.14 9.02
N GLY A 666 6.40 14.40 9.20
CA GLY A 666 7.76 14.87 9.28
C GLY A 666 8.52 14.93 7.94
N THR A 667 7.89 14.50 6.85
CA THR A 667 8.53 14.44 5.51
C THR A 667 7.73 15.21 4.47
N HIS A 668 6.45 14.93 4.31
CA HIS A 668 5.62 15.48 3.26
C HIS A 668 4.94 16.78 3.68
N LEU A 669 4.95 17.76 2.79
CA LEU A 669 4.10 18.95 2.93
C LEU A 669 2.62 18.53 2.84
N THR A 670 1.74 19.30 3.47
CA THR A 670 0.30 19.24 3.19
C THR A 670 -0.02 19.98 1.90
N GLU A 671 -1.19 19.77 1.33
CA GLU A 671 -1.70 20.57 0.20
C GLU A 671 -1.65 22.07 0.53
N ARG A 672 -2.08 22.47 1.73
CA ARG A 672 -2.07 23.86 2.20
C ARG A 672 -0.66 24.43 2.32
N SER A 673 0.26 23.69 2.90
CA SER A 673 1.64 24.15 3.10
C SER A 673 2.40 24.22 1.78
N ALA A 674 2.20 23.25 0.88
CA ALA A 674 2.77 23.26 -0.47
C ALA A 674 2.29 24.49 -1.27
N ARG A 675 0.99 24.81 -1.22
CA ARG A 675 0.44 26.03 -1.83
C ARG A 675 1.11 27.30 -1.28
N ALA A 676 1.28 27.38 0.04
CA ALA A 676 1.91 28.53 0.67
C ALA A 676 3.39 28.70 0.23
N VAL A 677 4.13 27.60 0.10
CA VAL A 677 5.51 27.60 -0.40
C VAL A 677 5.55 28.08 -1.85
N VAL A 678 4.67 27.55 -2.70
CA VAL A 678 4.65 27.85 -4.13
C VAL A 678 4.24 29.29 -4.38
N GLU A 679 3.16 29.76 -3.75
CA GLU A 679 2.62 31.10 -3.93
C GLU A 679 3.62 32.17 -3.51
N ARG A 680 4.25 31.98 -2.36
CA ARG A 680 5.12 33.00 -1.76
C ARG A 680 6.54 32.98 -2.32
N TRP A 681 7.02 31.86 -2.80
CA TRP A 681 8.45 31.72 -3.05
C TRP A 681 8.80 30.81 -4.23
N LEU A 682 8.37 29.54 -4.26
CA LEU A 682 8.88 28.57 -5.24
C LEU A 682 8.45 28.89 -6.67
N GLY A 683 7.18 29.28 -6.88
CA GLY A 683 6.68 29.68 -8.20
C GLY A 683 7.49 30.83 -8.79
N PRO A 684 7.59 32.01 -8.10
CA PRO A 684 8.43 33.13 -8.53
C PRO A 684 9.90 32.76 -8.79
N ILE A 685 10.52 31.94 -7.92
CA ILE A 685 11.92 31.50 -8.09
C ILE A 685 12.10 30.68 -9.37
N LEU A 686 11.20 29.74 -9.67
CA LEU A 686 11.29 28.92 -10.88
C LEU A 686 11.08 29.76 -12.16
N ILE A 687 10.20 30.75 -12.13
CA ILE A 687 10.05 31.69 -13.24
C ILE A 687 11.32 32.53 -13.44
N GLY A 688 11.92 33.05 -12.37
CA GLY A 688 13.19 33.79 -12.41
C GLY A 688 14.35 32.92 -12.91
N HIS A 689 14.34 31.61 -12.62
CA HIS A 689 15.39 30.70 -13.07
C HIS A 689 15.28 30.35 -14.57
N ALA A 690 14.11 30.51 -15.19
CA ALA A 690 13.89 30.22 -16.61
C ALA A 690 14.60 31.23 -17.56
N VAL A 691 15.02 32.38 -17.08
CA VAL A 691 15.66 33.47 -17.80
C VAL A 691 17.13 33.57 -17.42
#